data_15358a042e9e87fa61f9f3a9e3baaaf1
#
_entry.id   15358a042e9e87fa61f9f3a9e3baaaf1
#
_cell.length_a   1.000
_cell.length_b   1.000
_cell.length_c   1.000
_cell.angle_alpha   90.00
_cell.angle_beta   90.00
_cell.angle_gamma   90.00
#
_symmetry.space_group_name_H-M   'P 1'
#
loop_
_entity.id
_entity.type
_entity.pdbx_description
1 polymer ?
#
loop_
_entity_poly.entity_id
_entity_poly.type
_entity_poly.pdbx_seq_one_letter_code
_entity_poly.pdbx_strand_id
1 'polypeptide(L)'
;VTADAVKIGGGMGNIERRIADNLTEEQVSDLSAVTMIDRLAHNYQLSGYPRFTEGARYWLQWAGVPDSVYSPSHGVNDYNDDYRCRGLWVNYLAGGSSVIPGKAGLNIPVDLSFAFHSDAGTTKNDDIIGTLGIYCTKGDKYANGTDRMNSRQLTDMVMSNICSDVRAQFDSKWIRRGMWDASYYEARVPEVPAMLLELLSHQNFADMRYGLDPTFRFTVSRAIYKGMAQFFAAKEGRSDYMIQPLPVNSFAIAKVKKGEYRLTWKETVDTLCDRAQAQSYIVSERIGDGAFRQIAVVKKPEYVAKISDNAIHSYRIVAANDGGVSFPSEILALGEADGSKGEVLVVNGFTRVCAPDSFVASPDVAGFASAKDHGVPYMSDINTIGDMYEFRRDIPWYDDDSAGFGASRADQEDKVIAGNTFDYPAIHGAALMESGYSFVSASVAAVENGIVDMKQYKLADLILGKQKETQIGRGEVPNRFLAFTAPLQKAIADYTANGGSILVSGSYVATDIWDKTNPDEASKEFAKQTLGYQWRVGQATIEGKAHTVPTYFDSFGDLNVEYYTTLNDKFYAVESPDGIYPADKTKGCTLMRYGENNIPAAVVADQGGYRTCVMGFPFETIKDAASRRALMGQIMEFFNKK
;
A
#
# COMPACT_ATOMS: atom_id res chain seq x y z
N VAL A 1 12.38 2.31 -7.41
CA VAL A 1 12.33 0.96 -8.01
C VAL A 1 13.77 0.56 -8.30
N THR A 2 14.28 -0.41 -7.59
CA THR A 2 15.54 -1.07 -7.95
C THR A 2 15.19 -2.21 -8.90
N ALA A 3 15.69 -2.18 -10.12
CA ALA A 3 15.61 -3.30 -11.02
C ALA A 3 16.88 -4.15 -10.83
N ASP A 4 16.73 -5.35 -10.29
CA ASP A 4 17.86 -6.26 -10.09
C ASP A 4 18.33 -6.91 -11.40
N ALA A 5 17.45 -6.97 -12.40
CA ALA A 5 17.77 -7.43 -13.75
C ALA A 5 16.89 -6.73 -14.78
N VAL A 6 17.47 -6.45 -15.95
CA VAL A 6 16.75 -5.95 -17.13
C VAL A 6 17.03 -6.90 -18.29
N LYS A 7 15.97 -7.44 -18.90
CA LYS A 7 16.07 -8.19 -20.15
C LYS A 7 15.41 -7.40 -21.28
N ILE A 8 16.14 -7.17 -22.36
CA ILE A 8 15.63 -6.48 -23.55
C ILE A 8 15.18 -7.55 -24.55
N GLY A 9 13.93 -7.45 -25.02
CA GLY A 9 13.30 -8.40 -25.94
C GLY A 9 12.36 -9.39 -25.24
N GLY A 10 11.74 -10.28 -25.98
CA GLY A 10 10.85 -11.33 -25.49
C GLY A 10 9.35 -11.01 -25.54
N GLY A 11 8.96 -9.76 -25.85
CA GLY A 11 7.54 -9.39 -26.04
C GLY A 11 6.64 -9.58 -24.83
N MET A 12 5.35 -9.48 -25.04
CA MET A 12 4.30 -9.73 -24.05
C MET A 12 3.96 -11.22 -23.99
N GLY A 13 3.72 -11.72 -22.77
CA GLY A 13 3.28 -13.10 -22.53
C GLY A 13 4.32 -14.18 -22.86
N ASN A 14 3.91 -15.41 -22.78
CA ASN A 14 4.70 -16.59 -23.08
C ASN A 14 4.13 -17.36 -24.27
N ILE A 15 4.97 -18.21 -24.90
CA ILE A 15 4.52 -19.13 -25.93
C ILE A 15 3.74 -20.25 -25.23
N GLU A 16 2.50 -20.47 -25.66
CA GLU A 16 1.71 -21.60 -25.20
C GLU A 16 2.46 -22.92 -25.45
N ARG A 17 2.48 -23.79 -24.44
CA ARG A 17 3.19 -25.06 -24.50
C ARG A 17 2.27 -26.26 -24.31
N ARG A 18 0.99 -26.06 -24.44
CA ARG A 18 0.06 -27.18 -24.47
C ARG A 18 0.37 -28.05 -25.65
N ILE A 19 0.52 -29.31 -25.39
CA ILE A 19 0.43 -30.33 -26.41
C ILE A 19 -1.01 -30.27 -26.91
N ALA A 20 -1.21 -30.28 -28.22
CA ALA A 20 -2.51 -30.10 -28.82
C ALA A 20 -3.60 -30.89 -28.05
N ASP A 21 -4.71 -30.25 -27.73
CA ASP A 21 -5.85 -30.81 -26.96
C ASP A 21 -6.48 -32.06 -27.59
N ASN A 22 -5.98 -32.49 -28.74
CA ASN A 22 -6.46 -33.62 -29.54
C ASN A 22 -5.51 -34.82 -29.55
N LEU A 23 -4.50 -34.85 -28.66
CA LEU A 23 -3.66 -36.03 -28.51
C LEU A 23 -4.39 -37.12 -27.71
N THR A 24 -4.36 -38.34 -28.20
CA THR A 24 -4.86 -39.51 -27.46
C THR A 24 -3.93 -39.87 -26.30
N GLU A 25 -4.44 -40.58 -25.27
CA GLU A 25 -3.62 -41.06 -24.14
C GLU A 25 -2.38 -41.86 -24.62
N GLU A 26 -2.49 -42.60 -25.70
CA GLU A 26 -1.41 -43.34 -26.32
C GLU A 26 -0.34 -42.43 -26.94
N GLN A 27 -0.75 -41.34 -27.59
CA GLN A 27 0.14 -40.30 -28.10
C GLN A 27 0.82 -39.50 -26.99
N VAL A 28 0.13 -39.29 -25.84
CA VAL A 28 0.70 -38.67 -24.66
C VAL A 28 1.75 -39.56 -24.00
N SER A 29 1.55 -40.91 -24.01
CA SER A 29 2.53 -41.86 -23.46
C SER A 29 3.81 -41.96 -24.29
N ASP A 30 3.74 -41.63 -25.58
CA ASP A 30 4.87 -41.72 -26.53
C ASP A 30 5.62 -40.38 -26.71
N LEU A 31 5.33 -39.38 -25.88
CA LEU A 31 5.94 -38.04 -25.95
C LEU A 31 7.44 -37.99 -25.64
N SER A 32 8.03 -39.10 -25.21
CA SER A 32 9.49 -39.25 -25.16
C SER A 32 10.19 -39.05 -26.50
N ALA A 33 9.45 -39.24 -27.63
CA ALA A 33 9.94 -39.09 -28.98
C ALA A 33 9.73 -37.68 -29.58
N VAL A 34 8.94 -36.80 -28.94
CA VAL A 34 8.71 -35.43 -29.43
C VAL A 34 9.84 -34.52 -28.98
N THR A 35 10.73 -34.22 -29.91
CA THR A 35 11.86 -33.32 -29.64
C THR A 35 11.39 -31.89 -29.38
N MET A 36 12.16 -31.11 -28.63
CA MET A 36 11.90 -29.69 -28.40
C MET A 36 11.80 -28.87 -29.68
N ILE A 37 12.48 -29.32 -30.76
CA ILE A 37 12.46 -28.72 -32.10
C ILE A 37 11.08 -28.83 -32.73
N ASP A 38 10.41 -29.98 -32.58
CA ASP A 38 9.06 -30.19 -33.12
C ASP A 38 8.03 -29.32 -32.43
N ARG A 39 8.23 -29.03 -31.15
CA ARG A 39 7.37 -28.10 -30.36
C ARG A 39 7.56 -26.64 -30.76
N LEU A 40 8.78 -26.23 -31.06
CA LEU A 40 9.09 -24.89 -31.55
C LEU A 40 8.60 -24.64 -32.98
N ALA A 41 8.39 -25.70 -33.76
CA ALA A 41 7.85 -25.61 -35.11
C ALA A 41 6.34 -25.34 -35.16
N HIS A 42 5.62 -25.51 -34.05
CA HIS A 42 4.20 -25.15 -33.96
C HIS A 42 4.04 -23.66 -33.67
N ASN A 43 3.07 -23.02 -34.32
CA ASN A 43 2.76 -21.60 -34.18
C ASN A 43 1.96 -21.38 -32.91
N TYR A 44 2.63 -21.45 -31.73
CA TYR A 44 2.01 -21.18 -30.45
C TYR A 44 1.68 -19.70 -30.32
N GLN A 45 0.49 -19.42 -29.79
CA GLN A 45 0.09 -18.04 -29.47
C GLN A 45 0.79 -17.55 -28.19
N LEU A 46 1.05 -16.27 -28.16
CA LEU A 46 1.48 -15.60 -26.92
C LEU A 46 0.26 -15.41 -26.00
N SER A 47 0.46 -15.48 -24.68
CA SER A 47 -0.62 -15.24 -23.71
C SER A 47 -1.20 -13.83 -23.81
N GLY A 48 -0.39 -12.87 -24.25
CA GLY A 48 -0.76 -11.46 -24.28
C GLY A 48 -0.66 -10.74 -22.94
N TYR A 49 -0.46 -11.47 -21.84
CA TYR A 49 -0.30 -10.90 -20.51
C TYR A 49 1.13 -10.40 -20.26
N PRO A 50 1.31 -9.39 -19.37
CA PRO A 50 2.62 -8.99 -18.88
C PRO A 50 3.36 -10.16 -18.22
N ARG A 51 4.70 -10.18 -18.33
CA ARG A 51 5.53 -11.24 -17.77
C ARG A 51 5.34 -11.47 -16.27
N PHE A 52 5.08 -10.42 -15.51
CA PHE A 52 4.94 -10.53 -14.05
C PHE A 52 3.68 -11.29 -13.59
N THR A 53 2.73 -11.55 -14.49
CA THR A 53 1.52 -12.35 -14.21
C THR A 53 1.70 -13.83 -14.52
N GLU A 54 2.80 -14.21 -15.16
CA GLU A 54 3.06 -15.58 -15.61
C GLU A 54 3.63 -16.47 -14.49
N GLY A 55 3.39 -17.78 -14.57
CA GLY A 55 3.92 -18.77 -13.64
C GLY A 55 5.44 -18.92 -13.69
N ALA A 56 6.03 -19.54 -12.66
CA ALA A 56 7.47 -19.66 -12.48
C ALA A 56 8.19 -20.29 -13.66
N ARG A 57 7.64 -21.37 -14.24
CA ARG A 57 8.25 -22.05 -15.38
C ARG A 57 8.42 -21.14 -16.60
N TYR A 58 7.45 -20.27 -16.86
CA TYR A 58 7.47 -19.34 -17.99
C TYR A 58 8.47 -18.22 -17.78
N TRP A 59 8.60 -17.72 -16.54
CA TRP A 59 9.65 -16.79 -16.18
C TRP A 59 11.04 -17.37 -16.41
N LEU A 60 11.28 -18.61 -15.96
CA LEU A 60 12.57 -19.29 -16.13
C LEU A 60 12.87 -19.55 -17.61
N GLN A 61 11.86 -19.95 -18.40
CA GLN A 61 11.99 -20.07 -19.84
C GLN A 61 12.40 -18.74 -20.48
N TRP A 62 11.71 -17.67 -20.15
CA TRP A 62 12.00 -16.34 -20.67
C TRP A 62 13.38 -15.84 -20.24
N ALA A 63 13.81 -16.16 -19.03
CA ALA A 63 15.14 -15.85 -18.53
C ALA A 63 16.27 -16.65 -19.21
N GLY A 64 15.94 -17.65 -20.04
CA GLY A 64 16.92 -18.48 -20.74
C GLY A 64 17.52 -19.60 -19.90
N VAL A 65 16.84 -20.01 -18.83
CA VAL A 65 17.21 -21.17 -18.01
C VAL A 65 17.05 -22.45 -18.85
N PRO A 66 17.89 -23.52 -18.67
CA PRO A 66 17.77 -24.76 -19.39
C PRO A 66 16.40 -25.44 -19.26
N ASP A 67 15.93 -26.09 -20.34
CA ASP A 67 14.67 -26.84 -20.39
C ASP A 67 14.54 -27.87 -19.25
N SER A 68 15.62 -28.58 -18.96
CA SER A 68 15.66 -29.55 -17.86
C SER A 68 15.34 -28.96 -16.47
N VAL A 69 15.41 -27.64 -16.30
CA VAL A 69 15.07 -26.93 -15.07
C VAL A 69 13.63 -26.43 -15.10
N TYR A 70 13.22 -25.72 -16.15
CA TYR A 70 11.89 -25.11 -16.20
C TYR A 70 10.80 -26.03 -16.77
N SER A 71 11.14 -27.13 -17.43
CA SER A 71 10.17 -28.06 -18.03
C SER A 71 10.58 -29.53 -17.82
N PRO A 72 10.72 -29.97 -16.54
CA PRO A 72 11.24 -31.31 -16.23
C PRO A 72 10.36 -32.48 -16.75
N SER A 73 9.10 -32.23 -17.09
CA SER A 73 8.22 -33.18 -17.79
C SER A 73 8.12 -32.91 -19.29
N HIS A 74 8.99 -32.07 -19.83
CA HIS A 74 9.01 -31.66 -21.24
C HIS A 74 7.69 -31.06 -21.72
N GLY A 75 6.93 -30.38 -20.84
CA GLY A 75 5.66 -29.75 -21.17
C GLY A 75 4.46 -30.71 -21.25
N VAL A 76 4.63 -31.96 -20.83
CA VAL A 76 3.52 -32.92 -20.75
C VAL A 76 2.49 -32.51 -19.70
N ASN A 77 2.96 -31.92 -18.61
CA ASN A 77 2.10 -31.43 -17.53
C ASN A 77 2.60 -30.09 -17.06
N ASP A 78 1.88 -29.03 -17.40
CA ASP A 78 2.24 -27.65 -17.12
C ASP A 78 2.30 -27.37 -15.61
N TYR A 79 1.32 -27.85 -14.87
CA TYR A 79 1.27 -27.72 -13.41
C TYR A 79 2.46 -28.41 -12.73
N ASN A 80 2.79 -29.64 -13.15
CA ASN A 80 3.94 -30.37 -12.61
C ASN A 80 5.27 -29.66 -12.93
N ASP A 81 5.41 -29.13 -14.13
CA ASP A 81 6.59 -28.38 -14.53
C ASP A 81 6.73 -27.09 -13.71
N ASP A 82 5.62 -26.38 -13.46
CA ASP A 82 5.64 -25.13 -12.73
C ASP A 82 6.08 -25.31 -11.27
N TYR A 83 5.45 -26.18 -10.47
CA TYR A 83 5.86 -26.34 -9.07
C TYR A 83 7.22 -27.02 -8.90
N ARG A 84 7.62 -27.88 -9.86
CA ARG A 84 8.91 -28.57 -9.81
C ARG A 84 10.08 -27.67 -10.20
N CYS A 85 9.89 -26.78 -11.16
CA CYS A 85 10.95 -25.92 -11.64
C CYS A 85 11.52 -25.02 -10.52
N ARG A 86 10.73 -24.63 -9.53
CA ARG A 86 11.13 -23.74 -8.45
C ARG A 86 12.27 -24.32 -7.60
N GLY A 87 12.15 -25.56 -7.13
CA GLY A 87 13.22 -26.24 -6.40
C GLY A 87 14.41 -26.61 -7.28
N LEU A 88 14.19 -26.98 -8.55
CA LEU A 88 15.26 -27.27 -9.50
C LEU A 88 16.07 -26.01 -9.83
N TRP A 89 15.42 -24.85 -9.91
CA TRP A 89 16.07 -23.58 -10.16
C TRP A 89 17.04 -23.20 -9.03
N VAL A 90 16.66 -23.39 -7.75
CA VAL A 90 17.58 -23.19 -6.61
C VAL A 90 18.85 -24.00 -6.77
N ASN A 91 18.71 -25.27 -7.14
CA ASN A 91 19.85 -26.16 -7.33
C ASN A 91 20.70 -25.79 -8.56
N TYR A 92 20.07 -25.29 -9.63
CA TYR A 92 20.77 -24.80 -10.81
C TYR A 92 21.56 -23.51 -10.51
N LEU A 93 21.00 -22.59 -9.75
CA LEU A 93 21.72 -21.40 -9.28
C LEU A 93 22.97 -21.80 -8.48
N ALA A 94 22.82 -22.71 -7.52
CA ALA A 94 23.88 -23.11 -6.60
C ALA A 94 24.86 -24.16 -7.17
N GLY A 95 24.54 -24.81 -8.27
CA GLY A 95 25.40 -25.84 -8.89
C GLY A 95 26.77 -25.30 -9.24
N GLY A 96 27.83 -26.05 -8.91
CA GLY A 96 29.23 -25.65 -9.06
C GLY A 96 29.80 -24.81 -7.92
N SER A 97 28.93 -24.27 -7.04
CA SER A 97 29.34 -23.50 -5.86
C SER A 97 29.74 -24.43 -4.69
N SER A 98 30.22 -23.86 -3.59
CA SER A 98 30.49 -24.59 -2.35
C SER A 98 29.26 -25.27 -1.74
N VAL A 99 28.06 -24.84 -2.13
CA VAL A 99 26.79 -25.41 -1.68
C VAL A 99 26.46 -26.73 -2.41
N ILE A 100 26.68 -26.77 -3.74
CA ILE A 100 26.45 -27.97 -4.58
C ILE A 100 27.67 -28.18 -5.49
N PRO A 101 28.82 -28.62 -4.96
CA PRO A 101 30.06 -28.67 -5.72
C PRO A 101 30.09 -29.76 -6.81
N GLY A 102 29.23 -30.79 -6.68
CA GLY A 102 29.22 -31.94 -7.59
C GLY A 102 28.27 -31.82 -8.77
N LYS A 103 27.56 -30.69 -8.97
CA LYS A 103 26.61 -30.51 -10.07
C LYS A 103 26.94 -29.25 -10.87
N ALA A 104 26.71 -29.29 -12.18
CA ALA A 104 26.83 -28.08 -13.01
C ALA A 104 25.69 -27.08 -12.71
N GLY A 105 26.03 -25.79 -12.76
CA GLY A 105 25.08 -24.71 -12.54
C GLY A 105 25.73 -23.35 -12.73
N LEU A 106 25.14 -22.31 -12.15
CA LEU A 106 25.60 -20.93 -12.28
C LEU A 106 26.65 -20.49 -11.24
N ASN A 107 27.05 -21.37 -10.33
CA ASN A 107 28.03 -21.11 -9.28
C ASN A 107 27.64 -19.94 -8.35
N ILE A 108 26.34 -19.76 -8.10
CA ILE A 108 25.82 -18.75 -7.19
C ILE A 108 25.56 -19.41 -5.83
N PRO A 109 26.31 -19.08 -4.76
CA PRO A 109 26.12 -19.69 -3.45
C PRO A 109 24.81 -19.20 -2.81
N VAL A 110 23.74 -19.99 -2.90
CA VAL A 110 22.46 -19.74 -2.26
C VAL A 110 22.48 -20.27 -0.83
N ASP A 111 22.06 -19.48 0.15
CA ASP A 111 22.12 -19.84 1.57
C ASP A 111 20.86 -20.52 2.09
N LEU A 112 19.68 -20.18 1.55
CA LEU A 112 18.39 -20.78 1.88
C LEU A 112 17.41 -20.71 0.70
N SER A 113 16.34 -21.49 0.80
CA SER A 113 15.17 -21.43 -0.10
C SER A 113 13.90 -21.18 0.72
N PHE A 114 13.10 -20.22 0.28
CA PHE A 114 11.83 -19.86 0.92
C PHE A 114 10.71 -19.88 -0.11
N ALA A 115 9.76 -20.80 0.05
CA ALA A 115 8.56 -20.89 -0.77
C ALA A 115 7.39 -20.23 -0.03
N PHE A 116 6.85 -19.15 -0.59
CA PHE A 116 5.72 -18.42 -0.03
C PHE A 116 4.42 -18.84 -0.71
N HIS A 117 3.50 -19.41 0.06
CA HIS A 117 2.21 -19.89 -0.40
C HIS A 117 1.06 -19.37 0.45
N SER A 118 -0.15 -19.51 -0.09
CA SER A 118 -1.41 -19.47 0.62
C SER A 118 -2.16 -20.78 0.41
N ASP A 119 -2.79 -21.27 1.45
CA ASP A 119 -3.56 -22.52 1.47
C ASP A 119 -4.98 -22.32 0.89
N ALA A 120 -5.68 -23.42 0.63
CA ALA A 120 -7.04 -23.48 0.08
C ALA A 120 -8.10 -23.98 1.09
N GLY A 121 -7.82 -23.92 2.39
CA GLY A 121 -8.75 -24.35 3.44
C GLY A 121 -9.85 -23.34 3.73
N THR A 122 -11.02 -23.80 4.19
CA THR A 122 -12.14 -22.97 4.62
C THR A 122 -12.64 -23.33 6.00
N THR A 123 -13.29 -22.38 6.69
CA THR A 123 -14.00 -22.60 7.95
C THR A 123 -15.46 -22.20 7.84
N LYS A 124 -16.34 -22.87 8.61
CA LYS A 124 -17.78 -22.59 8.60
C LYS A 124 -18.17 -21.38 9.46
N ASN A 125 -17.37 -21.04 10.46
CA ASN A 125 -17.72 -20.07 11.52
C ASN A 125 -16.91 -18.78 11.45
N ASP A 126 -16.39 -18.42 10.29
CA ASP A 126 -15.50 -17.27 10.14
C ASP A 126 -14.26 -17.32 11.06
N ASP A 127 -13.80 -18.54 11.36
CA ASP A 127 -12.57 -18.77 12.10
C ASP A 127 -11.35 -18.69 11.18
N ILE A 128 -10.22 -18.33 11.76
CA ILE A 128 -8.96 -18.25 11.03
C ILE A 128 -8.43 -19.65 10.74
N ILE A 129 -7.97 -19.90 9.51
CA ILE A 129 -7.16 -21.06 9.16
C ILE A 129 -5.75 -20.89 9.77
N GLY A 130 -5.14 -19.72 9.57
CA GLY A 130 -3.83 -19.39 10.12
C GLY A 130 -2.65 -19.97 9.35
N THR A 131 -1.50 -20.02 10.01
CA THR A 131 -0.19 -20.24 9.38
C THR A 131 0.35 -21.64 9.60
N LEU A 132 0.82 -22.28 8.53
CA LEU A 132 1.49 -23.59 8.52
C LEU A 132 2.90 -23.47 7.91
N GLY A 133 3.89 -24.08 8.55
CA GLY A 133 5.24 -24.21 8.01
C GLY A 133 5.52 -25.68 7.61
N ILE A 134 6.11 -25.87 6.44
CA ILE A 134 6.49 -27.19 5.92
C ILE A 134 7.99 -27.22 5.66
N TYR A 135 8.64 -28.26 6.11
CA TYR A 135 10.05 -28.54 5.87
C TYR A 135 10.25 -30.02 5.57
N CYS A 136 11.46 -30.42 5.17
CA CYS A 136 11.74 -31.83 4.91
C CYS A 136 13.14 -32.23 5.39
N THR A 137 13.20 -33.23 6.30
CA THR A 137 14.45 -33.81 6.81
C THR A 137 14.87 -35.07 6.07
N LYS A 138 14.07 -35.56 5.11
CA LYS A 138 14.41 -36.76 4.33
C LYS A 138 15.74 -36.60 3.61
N GLY A 139 16.61 -37.60 3.72
CA GLY A 139 17.95 -37.60 3.15
C GLY A 139 19.05 -37.14 4.12
N ASP A 140 18.71 -36.80 5.36
CA ASP A 140 19.55 -36.41 6.50
C ASP A 140 20.50 -35.23 6.23
N LYS A 141 21.21 -35.21 5.09
CA LYS A 141 22.20 -34.19 4.74
C LYS A 141 21.95 -33.60 3.37
N TYR A 142 22.39 -32.36 3.21
CA TYR A 142 22.51 -31.67 1.93
C TYR A 142 23.78 -32.10 1.16
N ALA A 143 23.91 -31.69 -0.10
CA ALA A 143 25.07 -32.03 -0.95
C ALA A 143 26.42 -31.59 -0.35
N ASN A 144 26.46 -30.54 0.43
CA ASN A 144 27.65 -30.03 1.14
C ASN A 144 27.88 -30.72 2.50
N GLY A 145 27.08 -31.72 2.87
CA GLY A 145 27.21 -32.48 4.12
C GLY A 145 26.57 -31.86 5.35
N THR A 146 25.94 -30.67 5.25
CA THR A 146 25.22 -30.06 6.37
C THR A 146 23.88 -30.77 6.65
N ASP A 147 23.41 -30.69 7.90
CA ASP A 147 22.22 -31.39 8.37
C ASP A 147 20.94 -30.73 7.88
N ARG A 148 19.98 -31.49 7.36
CA ARG A 148 18.65 -31.03 6.96
C ARG A 148 17.78 -30.54 8.13
N MET A 149 18.14 -30.79 9.37
CA MET A 149 17.52 -30.18 10.54
C MET A 149 17.60 -28.64 10.52
N ASN A 150 18.52 -28.04 9.75
CA ASN A 150 18.55 -26.60 9.50
C ASN A 150 17.25 -26.09 8.86
N SER A 151 16.56 -26.90 8.02
CA SER A 151 15.24 -26.55 7.47
C SER A 151 14.18 -26.43 8.56
N ARG A 152 14.18 -27.36 9.54
CA ARG A 152 13.26 -27.29 10.68
C ARG A 152 13.52 -26.04 11.54
N GLN A 153 14.80 -25.73 11.79
CA GLN A 153 15.18 -24.56 12.58
C GLN A 153 14.74 -23.25 11.88
N LEU A 154 15.01 -23.12 10.59
CA LEU A 154 14.55 -21.99 9.78
C LEU A 154 13.03 -21.82 9.86
N THR A 155 12.29 -22.93 9.66
CA THR A 155 10.82 -22.94 9.70
C THR A 155 10.30 -22.50 11.07
N ASP A 156 10.88 -22.99 12.15
CA ASP A 156 10.45 -22.64 13.51
C ASP A 156 10.68 -21.16 13.84
N MET A 157 11.83 -20.61 13.46
CA MET A 157 12.15 -19.19 13.66
C MET A 157 11.23 -18.27 12.87
N VAL A 158 10.99 -18.57 11.60
CA VAL A 158 10.09 -17.77 10.76
C VAL A 158 8.65 -17.86 11.30
N MET A 159 8.14 -19.05 11.56
CA MET A 159 6.78 -19.26 12.09
C MET A 159 6.56 -18.57 13.44
N SER A 160 7.56 -18.61 14.32
CA SER A 160 7.48 -17.99 15.64
C SER A 160 7.37 -16.48 15.54
N ASN A 161 8.17 -15.83 14.67
CA ASN A 161 8.09 -14.41 14.44
C ASN A 161 6.74 -14.01 13.82
N ILE A 162 6.27 -14.71 12.78
CA ILE A 162 4.98 -14.40 12.14
C ILE A 162 3.85 -14.48 13.18
N CYS A 163 3.73 -15.60 13.89
CA CYS A 163 2.62 -15.79 14.83
C CYS A 163 2.69 -14.81 16.02
N SER A 164 3.89 -14.48 16.50
CA SER A 164 4.07 -13.49 17.56
C SER A 164 3.63 -12.11 17.13
N ASP A 165 4.12 -11.63 15.99
CA ASP A 165 3.84 -10.28 15.48
C ASP A 165 2.37 -10.10 15.09
N VAL A 166 1.78 -11.10 14.43
CA VAL A 166 0.36 -11.07 14.05
C VAL A 166 -0.54 -11.08 15.29
N ARG A 167 -0.21 -11.88 16.30
CA ARG A 167 -0.97 -11.89 17.58
C ARG A 167 -0.89 -10.57 18.32
N ALA A 168 0.23 -9.89 18.25
CA ALA A 168 0.41 -8.61 18.93
C ALA A 168 -0.31 -7.44 18.23
N GLN A 169 -0.44 -7.46 16.90
CA GLN A 169 -0.90 -6.29 16.14
C GLN A 169 -2.25 -6.44 15.44
N PHE A 170 -2.73 -7.68 15.24
CA PHE A 170 -3.93 -7.94 14.41
C PHE A 170 -4.95 -8.83 15.10
N ASP A 171 -4.56 -10.03 15.54
CA ASP A 171 -5.49 -10.98 16.14
C ASP A 171 -4.77 -11.87 17.16
N SER A 172 -5.05 -11.67 18.44
CA SER A 172 -4.43 -12.44 19.54
C SER A 172 -4.69 -13.96 19.45
N LYS A 173 -5.70 -14.36 18.68
CA LYS A 173 -6.09 -15.75 18.44
C LYS A 173 -5.50 -16.35 17.17
N TRP A 174 -4.57 -15.64 16.50
CA TRP A 174 -3.96 -16.13 15.26
C TRP A 174 -3.38 -17.53 15.44
N ILE A 175 -3.73 -18.46 14.54
CA ILE A 175 -3.45 -19.88 14.67
C ILE A 175 -2.08 -20.20 14.06
N ARG A 176 -1.18 -20.75 14.89
CA ARG A 176 -0.02 -21.51 14.42
C ARG A 176 -0.46 -22.96 14.23
N ARG A 177 -0.82 -23.36 13.01
CA ARG A 177 -1.37 -24.69 12.69
C ARG A 177 -0.39 -25.82 13.00
N GLY A 178 0.89 -25.62 12.69
CA GLY A 178 1.91 -26.63 12.94
C GLY A 178 3.17 -26.43 12.10
N MET A 179 4.05 -27.40 12.23
CA MET A 179 5.25 -27.59 11.44
C MET A 179 5.27 -29.03 10.93
N TRP A 180 5.17 -29.19 9.60
CA TRP A 180 5.11 -30.53 9.00
C TRP A 180 6.45 -30.93 8.41
N ASP A 181 6.99 -32.07 8.84
CA ASP A 181 8.08 -32.75 8.15
C ASP A 181 7.50 -33.56 6.99
N ALA A 182 7.36 -32.92 5.82
CA ALA A 182 6.64 -33.51 4.71
C ALA A 182 7.40 -33.33 3.38
N SER A 183 7.19 -34.29 2.47
CA SER A 183 7.96 -34.42 1.21
C SER A 183 7.42 -33.51 0.11
N TYR A 184 7.06 -32.27 0.43
CA TYR A 184 6.71 -31.24 -0.57
C TYR A 184 7.93 -30.91 -1.43
N TYR A 185 7.72 -30.64 -2.71
CA TYR A 185 8.81 -30.53 -3.67
C TYR A 185 9.75 -29.36 -3.32
N GLU A 186 9.22 -28.20 -3.03
CA GLU A 186 9.98 -27.00 -2.67
C GLU A 186 10.66 -27.07 -1.29
N ALA A 187 10.20 -27.95 -0.41
CA ALA A 187 10.86 -28.21 0.88
C ALA A 187 11.95 -29.30 0.78
N ARG A 188 11.81 -30.26 -0.16
CA ARG A 188 12.66 -31.45 -0.26
C ARG A 188 13.80 -31.31 -1.27
N VAL A 189 13.53 -30.70 -2.43
CA VAL A 189 14.45 -30.71 -3.58
C VAL A 189 15.62 -29.73 -3.44
N PRO A 190 15.44 -28.53 -2.88
CA PRO A 190 16.58 -27.65 -2.66
C PRO A 190 17.67 -28.29 -1.81
N GLU A 191 18.92 -28.14 -2.22
CA GLU A 191 20.11 -28.63 -1.50
C GLU A 191 20.66 -27.56 -0.52
N VAL A 192 19.78 -26.74 0.00
CA VAL A 192 19.98 -25.72 1.03
C VAL A 192 18.86 -25.78 2.06
N PRO A 193 19.02 -25.18 3.25
CA PRO A 193 17.90 -25.02 4.19
C PRO A 193 16.68 -24.44 3.49
N ALA A 194 15.58 -25.19 3.49
CA ALA A 194 14.38 -24.86 2.74
C ALA A 194 13.13 -24.95 3.61
N MET A 195 12.21 -24.02 3.42
CA MET A 195 10.87 -24.09 4.00
C MET A 195 9.82 -23.65 3.00
N LEU A 196 8.61 -24.19 3.17
CA LEU A 196 7.41 -23.74 2.50
C LEU A 196 6.46 -23.16 3.57
N LEU A 197 6.01 -21.96 3.34
CA LEU A 197 5.06 -21.26 4.20
C LEU A 197 3.68 -21.26 3.56
N GLU A 198 2.68 -21.79 4.25
CA GLU A 198 1.27 -21.52 3.98
C GLU A 198 0.83 -20.43 4.96
N LEU A 199 0.87 -19.17 4.53
CA LEU A 199 0.67 -18.04 5.44
C LEU A 199 -0.75 -18.04 6.03
N LEU A 200 -1.74 -18.21 5.15
CA LEU A 200 -3.18 -18.14 5.42
C LEU A 200 -3.92 -18.81 4.26
N SER A 201 -5.23 -18.93 4.34
CA SER A 201 -6.01 -19.47 3.22
C SER A 201 -6.66 -18.37 2.38
N HIS A 202 -6.37 -18.38 1.06
CA HIS A 202 -6.99 -17.47 0.10
C HIS A 202 -8.48 -17.77 -0.14
N GLN A 203 -8.97 -18.95 0.25
CA GLN A 203 -10.38 -19.33 0.17
C GLN A 203 -11.15 -19.04 1.46
N ASN A 204 -10.48 -18.60 2.52
CA ASN A 204 -11.13 -18.31 3.79
C ASN A 204 -11.33 -16.82 4.01
N PHE A 205 -12.57 -16.39 4.12
CA PHE A 205 -12.92 -14.97 4.26
C PHE A 205 -12.24 -14.31 5.48
N ALA A 206 -12.22 -15.01 6.62
CA ALA A 206 -11.56 -14.51 7.82
C ALA A 206 -10.08 -14.20 7.60
N ASP A 207 -9.37 -15.11 6.91
CA ASP A 207 -7.95 -14.95 6.59
C ASP A 207 -7.74 -13.82 5.56
N MET A 208 -8.58 -13.73 4.53
CA MET A 208 -8.42 -12.75 3.46
C MET A 208 -8.69 -11.31 3.90
N ARG A 209 -9.47 -11.10 4.96
CA ARG A 209 -9.58 -9.76 5.57
C ARG A 209 -8.25 -9.24 6.12
N TYR A 210 -7.34 -10.13 6.48
CA TYR A 210 -5.94 -9.79 6.79
C TYR A 210 -5.07 -9.81 5.55
N GLY A 211 -5.15 -10.86 4.72
CA GLY A 211 -4.29 -11.06 3.57
C GLY A 211 -4.32 -9.92 2.54
N LEU A 212 -5.43 -9.20 2.43
CA LEU A 212 -5.57 -8.02 1.56
C LEU A 212 -5.12 -6.70 2.23
N ASP A 213 -4.86 -6.69 3.54
CA ASP A 213 -4.43 -5.49 4.26
C ASP A 213 -2.93 -5.23 4.04
N PRO A 214 -2.51 -4.08 3.47
CA PRO A 214 -1.11 -3.76 3.25
C PRO A 214 -0.28 -3.71 4.55
N THR A 215 -0.89 -3.32 5.69
CA THR A 215 -0.19 -3.26 6.98
C THR A 215 0.08 -4.66 7.54
N PHE A 216 -0.83 -5.59 7.33
CA PHE A 216 -0.62 -7.01 7.65
C PHE A 216 0.49 -7.61 6.77
N ARG A 217 0.47 -7.36 5.46
CA ARG A 217 1.50 -7.81 4.52
C ARG A 217 2.88 -7.30 4.93
N PHE A 218 2.99 -6.03 5.31
CA PHE A 218 4.23 -5.43 5.82
C PHE A 218 4.72 -6.14 7.09
N THR A 219 3.83 -6.34 8.08
CA THR A 219 4.18 -6.98 9.35
C THR A 219 4.65 -8.42 9.15
N VAL A 220 3.95 -9.20 8.32
CA VAL A 220 4.33 -10.58 8.00
C VAL A 220 5.66 -10.63 7.26
N SER A 221 5.86 -9.79 6.25
CA SER A 221 7.13 -9.74 5.50
C SER A 221 8.31 -9.40 6.42
N ARG A 222 8.11 -8.45 7.34
CA ARG A 222 9.09 -8.09 8.35
C ARG A 222 9.35 -9.24 9.35
N ALA A 223 8.30 -9.97 9.76
CA ALA A 223 8.45 -11.13 10.65
C ALA A 223 9.22 -12.28 9.99
N ILE A 224 8.99 -12.53 8.69
CA ILE A 224 9.77 -13.49 7.88
C ILE A 224 11.24 -13.06 7.87
N TYR A 225 11.52 -11.82 7.56
CA TYR A 225 12.88 -11.27 7.57
C TYR A 225 13.57 -11.42 8.93
N LYS A 226 12.87 -11.09 10.03
CA LYS A 226 13.39 -11.30 11.40
C LYS A 226 13.76 -12.76 11.65
N GLY A 227 12.89 -13.70 11.27
CA GLY A 227 13.12 -15.12 11.40
C GLY A 227 14.35 -15.61 10.61
N MET A 228 14.53 -15.14 9.39
CA MET A 228 15.71 -15.43 8.57
C MET A 228 17.00 -14.84 9.17
N ALA A 229 16.95 -13.59 9.63
CA ALA A 229 18.10 -12.95 10.29
C ALA A 229 18.51 -13.69 11.56
N GLN A 230 17.54 -14.14 12.38
CA GLN A 230 17.78 -14.98 13.55
C GLN A 230 18.41 -16.32 13.18
N PHE A 231 17.93 -16.94 12.09
CA PHE A 231 18.48 -18.21 11.61
C PHE A 231 19.96 -18.07 11.23
N PHE A 232 20.32 -17.06 10.46
CA PHE A 232 21.71 -16.82 10.07
C PHE A 232 22.60 -16.50 11.28
N ALA A 233 22.12 -15.64 12.18
CA ALA A 233 22.86 -15.31 13.39
C ALA A 233 23.12 -16.56 14.25
N ALA A 234 22.11 -17.42 14.44
CA ALA A 234 22.25 -18.68 15.16
C ALA A 234 23.23 -19.65 14.49
N LYS A 235 23.18 -19.76 13.14
CA LYS A 235 24.09 -20.60 12.35
C LYS A 235 25.55 -20.14 12.46
N GLU A 236 25.77 -18.84 12.56
CA GLU A 236 27.10 -18.23 12.66
C GLU A 236 27.56 -18.04 14.12
N GLY A 237 26.73 -18.41 15.10
CA GLY A 237 27.02 -18.23 16.54
C GLY A 237 27.10 -16.76 16.95
N ARG A 238 26.42 -15.86 16.22
CA ARG A 238 26.38 -14.41 16.48
C ARG A 238 25.16 -14.01 17.30
N SER A 239 25.32 -13.03 18.16
CA SER A 239 24.22 -12.42 18.93
C SER A 239 24.05 -10.93 18.62
N ASP A 240 24.88 -10.36 17.77
CA ASP A 240 25.02 -8.92 17.49
C ASP A 240 24.30 -8.46 16.21
N TYR A 241 23.41 -9.28 15.64
CA TYR A 241 22.64 -8.90 14.46
C TYR A 241 21.63 -7.78 14.77
N MET A 242 21.41 -6.92 13.78
CA MET A 242 20.43 -5.86 13.82
C MET A 242 19.33 -6.11 12.79
N ILE A 243 18.16 -5.55 13.05
CA ILE A 243 17.02 -5.51 12.12
C ILE A 243 16.85 -4.06 11.67
N GLN A 244 16.55 -3.83 10.37
CA GLN A 244 16.35 -2.47 9.88
C GLN A 244 15.26 -1.74 10.69
N PRO A 245 15.39 -0.40 10.90
CA PRO A 245 14.40 0.38 11.65
C PRO A 245 13.04 0.43 10.98
N LEU A 246 12.02 0.86 11.71
CA LEU A 246 10.75 1.29 11.13
C LEU A 246 10.88 2.69 10.50
N PRO A 247 10.00 3.04 9.55
CA PRO A 247 9.91 4.40 9.02
C PRO A 247 9.72 5.42 10.14
N VAL A 248 10.33 6.60 9.99
CA VAL A 248 10.15 7.70 10.96
C VAL A 248 8.71 8.18 10.97
N ASN A 249 8.30 8.82 12.06
CA ASN A 249 6.98 9.43 12.20
C ASN A 249 7.07 10.92 12.56
N SER A 250 5.92 11.59 12.61
CA SER A 250 5.80 12.99 13.01
C SER A 250 6.75 13.92 12.22
N PHE A 251 6.91 13.66 10.94
CA PHE A 251 7.73 14.48 10.06
C PHE A 251 7.11 15.86 9.85
N ALA A 252 7.90 16.91 9.94
CA ALA A 252 7.46 18.30 9.78
C ALA A 252 8.55 19.17 9.18
N ILE A 253 8.13 20.19 8.43
CA ILE A 253 8.96 21.24 7.85
C ILE A 253 8.50 22.59 8.42
N ALA A 254 9.41 23.36 8.97
CA ALA A 254 9.13 24.68 9.49
C ALA A 254 10.15 25.71 8.98
N LYS A 255 9.69 26.89 8.65
CA LYS A 255 10.56 27.99 8.21
C LYS A 255 11.37 28.50 9.40
N VAL A 256 12.69 28.63 9.21
CA VAL A 256 13.60 29.27 10.18
C VAL A 256 13.77 30.74 9.82
N LYS A 257 14.06 31.01 8.56
CA LYS A 257 14.12 32.32 7.92
C LYS A 257 14.01 32.14 6.41
N LYS A 258 14.00 33.21 5.66
CA LYS A 258 13.94 33.15 4.18
C LYS A 258 15.05 32.22 3.66
N GLY A 259 14.67 31.24 2.85
CA GLY A 259 15.56 30.25 2.24
C GLY A 259 16.13 29.19 3.19
N GLU A 260 15.77 29.18 4.48
CA GLU A 260 16.22 28.16 5.42
C GLU A 260 15.01 27.52 6.14
N TYR A 261 14.94 26.17 6.10
CA TYR A 261 13.84 25.37 6.61
C TYR A 261 14.36 24.24 7.49
N ARG A 262 13.76 24.05 8.65
CA ARG A 262 14.09 22.95 9.56
C ARG A 262 13.13 21.80 9.30
N LEU A 263 13.70 20.66 8.97
CA LEU A 263 13.05 19.36 8.90
C LEU A 263 13.25 18.67 10.24
N THR A 264 12.17 18.16 10.83
CA THR A 264 12.20 17.40 12.09
C THR A 264 11.33 16.16 11.98
N TRP A 265 11.69 15.11 12.68
CA TRP A 265 10.93 13.86 12.73
C TRP A 265 11.17 13.14 14.06
N LYS A 266 10.43 12.06 14.29
CA LYS A 266 10.68 11.17 15.43
C LYS A 266 11.02 9.77 14.94
N GLU A 267 11.87 9.08 15.68
CA GLU A 267 12.08 7.65 15.51
C GLU A 267 10.78 6.90 15.86
N THR A 268 10.45 5.88 15.09
CA THR A 268 9.38 4.95 15.43
C THR A 268 9.99 3.78 16.19
N VAL A 269 9.63 3.66 17.47
CA VAL A 269 10.05 2.53 18.29
C VAL A 269 9.36 1.26 17.82
N ASP A 270 10.12 0.22 17.48
CA ASP A 270 9.58 -1.08 17.14
C ASP A 270 9.28 -1.86 18.41
N THR A 271 8.01 -1.96 18.78
CA THR A 271 7.55 -2.71 19.95
C THR A 271 7.63 -4.23 19.78
N LEU A 272 7.89 -4.71 18.56
CA LEU A 272 8.02 -6.12 18.21
C LEU A 272 9.49 -6.56 18.05
N CYS A 273 10.45 -5.62 18.13
CA CYS A 273 11.86 -5.91 17.93
C CYS A 273 12.76 -4.89 18.62
N ASP A 274 13.42 -5.30 19.67
CA ASP A 274 14.39 -4.49 20.43
C ASP A 274 15.73 -4.25 19.70
N ARG A 275 15.90 -4.83 18.51
CA ARG A 275 17.12 -4.76 17.68
C ARG A 275 16.97 -3.83 16.46
N ALA A 276 15.94 -2.99 16.45
CA ALA A 276 15.56 -2.20 15.29
C ALA A 276 15.74 -0.67 15.49
N GLN A 277 16.56 -0.25 16.45
CA GLN A 277 16.80 1.17 16.72
C GLN A 277 17.52 1.84 15.54
N ALA A 278 17.14 3.07 15.23
CA ALA A 278 17.81 3.88 14.24
C ALA A 278 19.16 4.39 14.77
N GLN A 279 20.20 4.29 13.97
CA GLN A 279 21.54 4.85 14.25
C GLN A 279 21.80 6.14 13.48
N SER A 280 21.09 6.33 12.38
CA SER A 280 21.20 7.50 11.50
C SER A 280 19.96 7.65 10.64
N TYR A 281 19.88 8.79 9.94
CA TYR A 281 18.77 9.12 9.05
C TYR A 281 19.32 9.65 7.73
N ILE A 282 18.80 9.12 6.63
CA ILE A 282 19.13 9.55 5.27
C ILE A 282 18.05 10.57 4.86
N VAL A 283 18.47 11.78 4.55
CA VAL A 283 17.61 12.84 4.03
C VAL A 283 17.74 12.86 2.51
N SER A 284 16.63 12.74 1.82
CA SER A 284 16.58 12.85 0.36
C SER A 284 15.69 14.01 -0.06
N GLU A 285 16.10 14.70 -1.12
CA GLU A 285 15.40 15.83 -1.73
C GLU A 285 15.04 15.52 -3.18
N ARG A 286 13.89 16.02 -3.60
CA ARG A 286 13.44 16.11 -4.99
C ARG A 286 13.07 17.56 -5.28
N ILE A 287 13.57 18.12 -6.37
CA ILE A 287 13.22 19.47 -6.85
C ILE A 287 12.27 19.31 -8.04
N GLY A 288 11.08 19.93 -7.97
CA GLY A 288 10.02 19.80 -8.95
C GLY A 288 9.66 18.34 -9.24
N ASP A 289 9.60 17.95 -10.49
CA ASP A 289 9.29 16.58 -10.95
C ASP A 289 10.53 15.67 -11.10
N GLY A 290 11.67 16.09 -10.57
CA GLY A 290 12.93 15.33 -10.64
C GLY A 290 12.92 14.05 -9.81
N ALA A 291 14.05 13.35 -9.80
CA ALA A 291 14.24 12.18 -8.95
C ALA A 291 14.72 12.57 -7.55
N PHE A 292 14.35 11.78 -6.55
CA PHE A 292 14.93 11.92 -5.20
C PHE A 292 16.44 11.64 -5.20
N ARG A 293 17.20 12.53 -4.59
CA ARG A 293 18.63 12.39 -4.38
C ARG A 293 18.94 12.49 -2.90
N GLN A 294 19.82 11.65 -2.41
CA GLN A 294 20.33 11.76 -1.06
C GLN A 294 21.16 13.05 -0.94
N ILE A 295 20.82 13.90 0.04
CA ILE A 295 21.50 15.17 0.30
C ILE A 295 22.27 15.16 1.62
N ALA A 296 21.87 14.33 2.59
CA ALA A 296 22.55 14.23 3.87
C ALA A 296 22.35 12.87 4.53
N VAL A 297 23.27 12.52 5.44
CA VAL A 297 23.09 11.48 6.45
C VAL A 297 23.36 12.13 7.81
N VAL A 298 22.38 12.09 8.70
CA VAL A 298 22.42 12.75 10.01
C VAL A 298 22.17 11.76 11.14
N LYS A 299 22.75 12.02 12.32
CA LYS A 299 22.55 11.19 13.52
C LYS A 299 21.41 11.68 14.41
N LYS A 300 21.04 12.95 14.28
CA LYS A 300 19.92 13.54 15.01
C LYS A 300 18.68 13.57 14.13
N PRO A 301 17.47 13.50 14.69
CA PRO A 301 16.24 13.53 13.94
C PRO A 301 15.85 14.96 13.47
N GLU A 302 16.82 15.68 12.91
CA GLU A 302 16.65 17.02 12.35
C GLU A 302 17.64 17.30 11.23
N TYR A 303 17.24 18.16 10.30
CA TYR A 303 18.08 18.68 9.22
C TYR A 303 17.65 20.11 8.85
N VAL A 304 18.59 20.98 8.50
CA VAL A 304 18.27 22.32 7.99
C VAL A 304 18.53 22.36 6.49
N ALA A 305 17.45 22.39 5.72
CA ALA A 305 17.49 22.56 4.27
C ALA A 305 17.66 24.04 3.91
N LYS A 306 18.42 24.30 2.83
CA LYS A 306 18.58 25.63 2.25
C LYS A 306 18.13 25.63 0.81
N ILE A 307 17.19 26.50 0.48
CA ILE A 307 16.70 26.71 -0.88
C ILE A 307 17.03 28.13 -1.36
N SER A 308 17.21 28.29 -2.63
CA SER A 308 17.56 29.60 -3.25
C SER A 308 16.77 29.90 -4.52
N ASP A 309 15.78 29.10 -4.83
CA ASP A 309 14.93 29.22 -6.00
C ASP A 309 13.44 29.15 -5.60
N ASN A 310 12.56 29.25 -6.58
CA ASN A 310 11.10 29.22 -6.41
C ASN A 310 10.51 27.84 -6.80
N ALA A 311 11.35 26.81 -6.84
CA ALA A 311 10.87 25.46 -7.11
C ALA A 311 10.19 24.85 -5.87
N ILE A 312 9.44 23.80 -6.08
CA ILE A 312 8.95 22.97 -4.98
C ILE A 312 10.03 21.98 -4.61
N HIS A 313 10.42 21.99 -3.35
CA HIS A 313 11.36 21.05 -2.76
C HIS A 313 10.60 20.01 -1.93
N SER A 314 10.69 18.75 -2.33
CA SER A 314 10.08 17.62 -1.62
C SER A 314 11.14 16.81 -0.88
N TYR A 315 10.82 16.40 0.34
CA TYR A 315 11.75 15.66 1.19
C TYR A 315 11.13 14.36 1.69
N ARG A 316 11.99 13.35 1.85
CA ARG A 316 11.67 12.10 2.55
C ARG A 316 12.83 11.67 3.41
N ILE A 317 12.51 10.99 4.50
CA ILE A 317 13.47 10.55 5.50
C ILE A 317 13.47 9.03 5.55
N VAL A 318 14.63 8.42 5.61
CA VAL A 318 14.82 6.98 5.79
C VAL A 318 15.66 6.78 7.05
N ALA A 319 15.17 6.00 7.99
CA ALA A 319 15.94 5.58 9.14
C ALA A 319 16.89 4.43 8.76
N ALA A 320 18.09 4.40 9.33
CA ALA A 320 19.12 3.42 9.00
C ALA A 320 19.86 2.94 10.25
N ASN A 321 20.28 1.67 10.23
CA ASN A 321 21.20 1.05 11.16
C ASN A 321 22.02 -0.03 10.45
N ASP A 322 22.86 -0.78 11.18
CA ASP A 322 23.67 -1.86 10.61
C ASP A 322 22.86 -3.03 10.03
N GLY A 323 21.57 -3.14 10.36
CA GLY A 323 20.64 -4.13 9.81
C GLY A 323 19.99 -3.68 8.49
N GLY A 324 20.18 -2.44 8.06
CA GLY A 324 19.63 -1.91 6.82
C GLY A 324 18.86 -0.60 6.99
N VAL A 325 18.00 -0.31 6.01
CA VAL A 325 17.22 0.93 5.93
C VAL A 325 15.73 0.68 6.01
N SER A 326 14.99 1.59 6.60
CA SER A 326 13.53 1.58 6.64
C SER A 326 12.91 1.84 5.26
N PHE A 327 11.60 1.63 5.11
CA PHE A 327 10.86 2.33 4.10
C PHE A 327 10.95 3.85 4.35
N PRO A 328 10.80 4.69 3.30
CA PRO A 328 10.81 6.13 3.48
C PRO A 328 9.60 6.61 4.30
N SER A 329 9.73 7.78 4.92
CA SER A 329 8.61 8.54 5.45
C SER A 329 7.62 8.93 4.34
N GLU A 330 6.49 9.47 4.71
CA GLU A 330 5.70 10.30 3.80
C GLU A 330 6.55 11.41 3.18
N ILE A 331 6.13 11.91 2.03
CA ILE A 331 6.82 12.96 1.30
C ILE A 331 6.21 14.31 1.67
N LEU A 332 6.98 15.14 2.35
CA LEU A 332 6.61 16.51 2.63
C LEU A 332 7.30 17.47 1.67
N ALA A 333 6.68 18.59 1.42
CA ALA A 333 7.17 19.58 0.48
C ALA A 333 7.12 21.00 1.08
N LEU A 334 7.91 21.88 0.49
CA LEU A 334 7.89 23.31 0.74
C LEU A 334 8.12 24.09 -0.55
N GLY A 335 7.72 25.35 -0.57
CA GLY A 335 8.00 26.27 -1.67
C GLY A 335 7.93 27.73 -1.22
N GLU A 336 8.86 28.57 -1.70
CA GLU A 336 8.83 30.02 -1.52
C GLU A 336 8.35 30.71 -2.80
N ALA A 337 7.18 31.35 -2.75
CA ALA A 337 6.69 32.17 -3.85
C ALA A 337 7.33 33.57 -3.82
N ASP A 338 7.69 34.10 -4.98
CA ASP A 338 8.17 35.48 -5.09
C ASP A 338 7.07 36.47 -4.70
N GLY A 339 7.41 37.42 -3.83
CA GLY A 339 6.43 38.39 -3.32
C GLY A 339 5.27 37.76 -2.57
N SER A 340 5.54 36.65 -1.87
CA SER A 340 4.53 35.83 -1.19
C SER A 340 3.52 36.65 -0.39
N LYS A 341 2.23 36.37 -0.60
CA LYS A 341 1.11 36.96 0.13
C LYS A 341 0.96 36.41 1.55
N GLY A 342 1.65 35.31 1.87
CA GLY A 342 1.61 34.63 3.15
C GLY A 342 2.13 33.21 3.06
N GLU A 343 2.27 32.54 4.21
CA GLU A 343 2.69 31.14 4.29
C GLU A 343 1.50 30.26 4.71
N VAL A 344 1.30 29.16 4.00
CA VAL A 344 0.25 28.17 4.26
C VAL A 344 0.86 26.93 4.86
N LEU A 345 0.27 26.40 5.93
CA LEU A 345 0.60 25.07 6.45
C LEU A 345 -0.22 24.00 5.72
N VAL A 346 0.43 23.13 4.96
CA VAL A 346 -0.19 21.94 4.35
C VAL A 346 -0.01 20.77 5.29
N VAL A 347 -1.11 20.20 5.79
CA VAL A 347 -1.10 19.03 6.69
C VAL A 347 -1.46 17.78 5.90
N ASN A 348 -0.54 16.83 5.79
CA ASN A 348 -0.81 15.53 5.19
C ASN A 348 -1.52 14.63 6.21
N GLY A 349 -2.84 14.49 6.06
CA GLY A 349 -3.71 13.67 6.89
C GLY A 349 -4.10 12.34 6.23
N PHE A 350 -3.72 12.11 4.99
CA PHE A 350 -4.03 10.88 4.27
C PHE A 350 -2.98 9.80 4.55
N THR A 351 -3.20 9.02 5.59
CA THR A 351 -2.31 7.92 6.03
C THR A 351 -2.86 6.53 5.73
N ARG A 352 -4.14 6.44 5.29
CA ARG A 352 -4.85 5.19 5.09
C ARG A 352 -4.19 4.33 4.00
N VAL A 353 -3.91 3.07 4.37
CA VAL A 353 -3.65 1.94 3.49
C VAL A 353 -4.43 0.75 4.04
N CYS A 354 -5.26 0.11 3.22
CA CYS A 354 -6.20 -0.89 3.71
C CYS A 354 -6.69 -1.82 2.61
N ALA A 355 -7.24 -2.97 3.03
CA ALA A 355 -8.02 -3.86 2.18
C ALA A 355 -9.26 -3.15 1.59
N PRO A 356 -9.86 -3.71 0.53
CA PRO A 356 -11.20 -3.34 0.09
C PRO A 356 -12.22 -3.50 1.22
N ASP A 357 -13.29 -2.69 1.20
CA ASP A 357 -14.39 -2.81 2.15
C ASP A 357 -15.04 -4.18 2.07
N SER A 358 -15.48 -4.74 3.20
CA SER A 358 -16.00 -6.10 3.27
C SER A 358 -17.45 -6.13 3.76
N PHE A 359 -18.19 -7.18 3.41
CA PHE A 359 -19.55 -7.39 3.84
C PHE A 359 -19.80 -8.83 4.28
N VAL A 360 -20.80 -9.02 5.14
CA VAL A 360 -21.38 -10.31 5.50
C VAL A 360 -22.88 -10.18 5.29
N ALA A 361 -23.42 -10.82 4.26
CA ALA A 361 -24.84 -10.77 3.93
C ALA A 361 -25.63 -11.88 4.64
N SER A 362 -24.99 -13.03 4.90
CA SER A 362 -25.54 -14.15 5.66
C SER A 362 -24.37 -15.02 6.18
N PRO A 363 -24.64 -16.03 7.04
CA PRO A 363 -23.59 -16.95 7.47
C PRO A 363 -22.84 -17.63 6.31
N ASP A 364 -23.49 -17.79 5.16
CA ASP A 364 -22.93 -18.50 4.01
C ASP A 364 -22.42 -17.56 2.89
N VAL A 365 -22.67 -16.25 3.00
CA VAL A 365 -22.33 -15.26 1.96
C VAL A 365 -21.58 -14.07 2.57
N ALA A 366 -20.33 -13.94 2.23
CA ALA A 366 -19.47 -12.82 2.60
C ALA A 366 -18.53 -12.48 1.43
N GLY A 367 -17.94 -11.31 1.45
CA GLY A 367 -17.03 -10.88 0.40
C GLY A 367 -16.52 -9.46 0.59
N PHE A 368 -15.99 -8.87 -0.48
CA PHE A 368 -15.45 -7.53 -0.51
C PHE A 368 -16.28 -6.62 -1.41
N ALA A 369 -16.72 -5.49 -0.88
CA ALA A 369 -17.59 -4.53 -1.55
C ALA A 369 -16.79 -3.45 -2.28
N SER A 370 -15.98 -3.86 -3.25
CA SER A 370 -15.05 -2.97 -3.96
C SER A 370 -15.72 -1.79 -4.66
N ALA A 371 -16.97 -1.90 -5.10
CA ALA A 371 -17.71 -0.81 -5.74
C ALA A 371 -17.89 0.44 -4.84
N LYS A 372 -17.86 0.27 -3.51
CA LYS A 372 -17.96 1.38 -2.55
C LYS A 372 -16.61 1.87 -2.07
N ASP A 373 -15.67 0.97 -1.90
CA ASP A 373 -14.33 1.26 -1.43
C ASP A 373 -13.38 0.15 -1.89
N HIS A 374 -12.61 0.40 -2.94
CA HIS A 374 -11.59 -0.53 -3.45
C HIS A 374 -10.44 -0.80 -2.47
N GLY A 375 -10.49 -0.19 -1.30
CA GLY A 375 -9.33 -0.12 -0.42
C GLY A 375 -8.32 0.92 -0.91
N VAL A 376 -7.17 0.91 -0.27
CA VAL A 376 -6.07 1.81 -0.61
C VAL A 376 -4.78 1.02 -0.56
N PRO A 377 -4.22 0.62 -1.70
CA PRO A 377 -2.90 0.01 -1.77
C PRO A 377 -1.80 0.93 -1.20
N TYR A 378 -0.73 0.33 -0.67
CA TYR A 378 0.47 1.08 -0.35
C TYR A 378 1.24 1.41 -1.63
N MET A 379 1.45 2.68 -1.91
CA MET A 379 2.09 3.18 -3.13
C MET A 379 1.31 2.76 -4.38
N SER A 380 1.89 1.91 -5.21
CA SER A 380 1.25 1.26 -6.36
C SER A 380 1.31 -0.25 -6.19
N ASP A 381 0.25 -0.94 -6.53
CA ASP A 381 0.12 -2.38 -6.32
C ASP A 381 -0.26 -3.06 -7.64
N ILE A 382 0.34 -4.22 -7.89
CA ILE A 382 0.02 -5.12 -8.99
C ILE A 382 -0.73 -6.38 -8.53
N ASN A 383 -0.99 -6.51 -7.21
CA ASN A 383 -1.63 -7.68 -6.62
C ASN A 383 -3.17 -7.58 -6.59
N THR A 384 -3.73 -6.45 -7.02
CA THR A 384 -5.17 -6.32 -7.17
C THR A 384 -5.59 -7.01 -8.46
N ILE A 385 -6.23 -8.17 -8.34
CA ILE A 385 -6.61 -8.99 -9.50
C ILE A 385 -7.98 -8.65 -10.07
N GLY A 386 -8.84 -8.01 -9.30
CA GLY A 386 -10.20 -7.65 -9.69
C GLY A 386 -11.15 -7.69 -8.52
N ASP A 387 -12.45 -7.63 -8.81
CA ASP A 387 -13.47 -7.75 -7.78
C ASP A 387 -13.46 -9.14 -7.17
N MET A 388 -13.23 -9.18 -5.86
CA MET A 388 -13.39 -10.41 -5.07
C MET A 388 -14.81 -10.49 -4.56
N TYR A 389 -15.49 -11.57 -5.00
CA TYR A 389 -16.88 -11.67 -4.64
C TYR A 389 -17.15 -12.35 -3.37
N GLU A 390 -17.83 -13.43 -3.51
CA GLU A 390 -18.51 -14.16 -2.49
C GLU A 390 -17.61 -15.26 -1.98
N PHE A 391 -17.32 -15.26 -0.70
CA PHE A 391 -16.80 -16.43 0.00
C PHE A 391 -18.00 -17.30 0.38
N ARG A 392 -18.64 -17.90 -0.63
CA ARG A 392 -19.82 -18.76 -0.45
C ARG A 392 -19.42 -20.13 0.02
N ARG A 393 -19.73 -20.45 1.26
CA ARG A 393 -19.38 -21.72 1.92
C ARG A 393 -20.33 -22.87 1.52
N ASP A 394 -21.48 -22.56 0.98
CA ASP A 394 -22.49 -23.51 0.49
C ASP A 394 -22.27 -23.98 -0.95
N ILE A 395 -21.42 -23.31 -1.70
CA ILE A 395 -21.09 -23.63 -3.09
C ILE A 395 -19.68 -24.19 -3.17
N PRO A 396 -19.49 -25.39 -3.74
CA PRO A 396 -18.16 -25.92 -4.00
C PRO A 396 -17.38 -25.01 -4.95
N TRP A 397 -16.08 -24.89 -4.72
CA TRP A 397 -15.21 -24.25 -5.67
C TRP A 397 -15.07 -25.10 -6.94
N TYR A 398 -15.17 -24.48 -8.11
CA TYR A 398 -15.05 -25.17 -9.41
C TYR A 398 -13.77 -24.80 -10.14
N ASP A 399 -13.49 -23.52 -10.29
CA ASP A 399 -12.34 -22.96 -10.98
C ASP A 399 -12.16 -21.48 -10.58
N ASP A 400 -11.11 -20.86 -11.12
CA ASP A 400 -10.74 -19.48 -10.77
C ASP A 400 -11.76 -18.43 -11.23
N ASP A 401 -12.58 -18.77 -12.24
CA ASP A 401 -13.57 -17.87 -12.83
C ASP A 401 -14.98 -18.06 -12.24
N SER A 402 -15.16 -19.03 -11.37
CA SER A 402 -16.46 -19.35 -10.76
C SER A 402 -16.63 -18.67 -9.42
N ALA A 403 -17.82 -18.12 -9.15
CA ALA A 403 -18.20 -17.61 -7.84
C ALA A 403 -18.16 -18.73 -6.79
N GLY A 404 -17.66 -18.44 -5.61
CA GLY A 404 -17.56 -19.35 -4.46
C GLY A 404 -16.15 -19.37 -3.86
N PHE A 405 -16.04 -19.62 -2.58
CA PHE A 405 -14.78 -19.76 -1.82
C PHE A 405 -13.64 -18.79 -2.20
N GLY A 406 -13.95 -17.49 -2.34
CA GLY A 406 -12.97 -16.47 -2.64
C GLY A 406 -12.58 -16.37 -4.12
N ALA A 407 -13.41 -16.87 -5.03
CA ALA A 407 -13.24 -16.63 -6.45
C ALA A 407 -13.22 -15.12 -6.76
N SER A 408 -12.39 -14.72 -7.70
CA SER A 408 -12.24 -13.32 -8.12
C SER A 408 -12.35 -13.20 -9.63
N ARG A 409 -12.69 -12.03 -10.13
CA ARG A 409 -12.57 -11.69 -11.55
C ARG A 409 -11.16 -11.20 -11.81
N ALA A 410 -10.54 -11.71 -12.86
CA ALA A 410 -9.18 -11.37 -13.22
C ALA A 410 -9.08 -10.09 -14.08
N ASP A 411 -10.03 -9.18 -13.98
CA ASP A 411 -10.10 -7.97 -14.81
C ASP A 411 -9.07 -6.90 -14.46
N GLN A 412 -8.38 -7.03 -13.33
CA GLN A 412 -7.30 -6.14 -12.89
C GLN A 412 -5.93 -6.82 -12.73
N GLU A 413 -5.81 -8.12 -12.96
CA GLU A 413 -4.62 -8.90 -12.60
C GLU A 413 -3.34 -8.47 -13.32
N ASP A 414 -3.47 -7.84 -14.50
CA ASP A 414 -2.36 -7.34 -15.31
C ASP A 414 -2.09 -5.84 -15.14
N LYS A 415 -2.78 -5.17 -14.21
CA LYS A 415 -2.74 -3.71 -14.08
C LYS A 415 -2.02 -3.25 -12.83
N VAL A 416 -1.32 -2.14 -12.98
CA VAL A 416 -0.79 -1.37 -11.84
C VAL A 416 -1.88 -0.44 -11.34
N ILE A 417 -2.23 -0.55 -10.06
CA ILE A 417 -3.25 0.27 -9.40
C ILE A 417 -2.55 1.25 -8.46
N ALA A 418 -2.76 2.55 -8.70
CA ALA A 418 -2.27 3.58 -7.79
C ALA A 418 -3.09 3.60 -6.50
N GLY A 419 -2.38 3.57 -5.36
CA GLY A 419 -2.93 3.71 -4.02
C GLY A 419 -2.48 5.01 -3.35
N ASN A 420 -2.17 4.95 -2.05
CA ASN A 420 -1.62 6.09 -1.33
C ASN A 420 -0.11 6.19 -1.59
N THR A 421 0.29 7.20 -2.38
CA THR A 421 1.69 7.47 -2.70
C THR A 421 2.39 8.35 -1.65
N PHE A 422 1.63 8.89 -0.68
CA PHE A 422 2.13 9.79 0.37
C PHE A 422 2.82 11.05 -0.16
N ASP A 423 2.52 11.50 -1.40
CA ASP A 423 3.21 12.58 -2.11
C ASP A 423 2.25 13.70 -2.58
N TYR A 424 1.29 14.05 -1.75
CA TYR A 424 0.25 15.02 -2.11
C TYR A 424 0.58 16.47 -1.73
N PRO A 425 1.41 16.78 -0.71
CA PRO A 425 1.72 18.16 -0.36
C PRO A 425 2.33 18.99 -1.49
N ALA A 426 3.09 18.36 -2.41
CA ALA A 426 3.63 19.04 -3.58
C ALA A 426 2.54 19.49 -4.56
N ILE A 427 1.46 18.71 -4.72
CA ILE A 427 0.33 19.03 -5.63
C ILE A 427 -0.46 20.22 -5.10
N HIS A 428 -0.80 20.21 -3.82
CA HIS A 428 -1.45 21.33 -3.15
C HIS A 428 -0.55 22.58 -3.15
N GLY A 429 0.73 22.37 -2.83
CA GLY A 429 1.75 23.41 -2.83
C GLY A 429 1.94 24.10 -4.18
N ALA A 430 1.87 23.34 -5.29
CA ALA A 430 1.93 23.93 -6.63
C ALA A 430 0.76 24.91 -6.87
N ALA A 431 -0.46 24.52 -6.53
CA ALA A 431 -1.62 25.39 -6.65
C ALA A 431 -1.55 26.62 -5.73
N LEU A 432 -0.98 26.47 -4.52
CA LEU A 432 -0.74 27.57 -3.59
C LEU A 432 0.30 28.56 -4.14
N MET A 433 1.43 28.07 -4.63
CA MET A 433 2.49 28.92 -5.18
C MET A 433 2.02 29.70 -6.41
N GLU A 434 1.30 29.05 -7.31
CA GLU A 434 0.70 29.70 -8.47
C GLU A 434 -0.38 30.73 -8.09
N SER A 435 -0.97 30.61 -6.89
CA SER A 435 -1.88 31.61 -6.29
C SER A 435 -1.15 32.73 -5.53
N GLY A 436 0.18 32.65 -5.43
CA GLY A 436 1.06 33.65 -4.82
C GLY A 436 1.33 33.41 -3.32
N TYR A 437 1.22 32.18 -2.83
CA TYR A 437 1.50 31.84 -1.44
C TYR A 437 2.71 30.90 -1.34
N SER A 438 3.56 31.14 -0.36
CA SER A 438 4.55 30.16 0.08
C SER A 438 3.88 29.09 0.94
N PHE A 439 4.49 27.93 1.05
CA PHE A 439 3.97 26.86 1.92
C PHE A 439 5.07 26.04 2.57
N VAL A 440 4.74 25.45 3.70
CA VAL A 440 5.45 24.36 4.35
C VAL A 440 4.47 23.23 4.61
N SER A 441 4.97 22.04 4.88
CA SER A 441 4.09 20.91 5.18
C SER A 441 4.49 20.12 6.42
N ALA A 442 3.51 19.43 6.99
CA ALA A 442 3.67 18.56 8.15
C ALA A 442 2.81 17.31 8.02
N SER A 443 3.24 16.22 8.63
CA SER A 443 2.38 15.06 8.86
C SER A 443 1.28 15.38 9.86
N VAL A 444 0.12 14.74 9.74
CA VAL A 444 -0.93 14.85 10.75
C VAL A 444 -0.43 14.44 12.13
N ALA A 445 0.42 13.42 12.21
CA ALA A 445 1.04 12.98 13.47
C ALA A 445 1.91 14.06 14.13
N ALA A 446 2.54 14.95 13.37
CA ALA A 446 3.29 16.07 13.93
C ALA A 446 2.37 17.12 14.56
N VAL A 447 1.19 17.33 14.00
CA VAL A 447 0.14 18.21 14.54
C VAL A 447 -0.48 17.58 15.81
N GLU A 448 -0.90 16.33 15.74
CA GLU A 448 -1.51 15.59 16.84
C GLU A 448 -0.60 15.47 18.07
N ASN A 449 0.71 15.29 17.83
CA ASN A 449 1.72 15.20 18.88
C ASN A 449 2.24 16.57 19.36
N GLY A 450 1.67 17.68 18.88
CA GLY A 450 2.04 19.04 19.29
C GLY A 450 3.45 19.49 18.87
N ILE A 451 4.06 18.83 17.88
CA ILE A 451 5.35 19.23 17.30
C ILE A 451 5.15 20.46 16.42
N VAL A 452 4.03 20.49 15.70
CA VAL A 452 3.60 21.63 14.90
C VAL A 452 2.42 22.30 15.60
N ASP A 453 2.58 23.56 15.99
CA ASP A 453 1.49 24.40 16.48
C ASP A 453 0.87 25.14 15.28
N MET A 454 -0.32 24.74 14.86
CA MET A 454 -1.05 25.34 13.73
C MET A 454 -1.29 26.84 13.93
N LYS A 455 -1.38 27.34 15.19
CA LYS A 455 -1.62 28.75 15.50
C LYS A 455 -0.52 29.70 15.03
N GLN A 456 0.64 29.18 14.64
CA GLN A 456 1.71 29.96 14.02
C GLN A 456 1.38 30.38 12.58
N TYR A 457 0.37 29.77 11.97
CA TYR A 457 -0.05 30.00 10.59
C TYR A 457 -1.44 30.64 10.56
N LYS A 458 -1.68 31.52 9.58
CA LYS A 458 -3.02 32.08 9.36
C LYS A 458 -3.87 31.22 8.42
N LEU A 459 -3.22 30.45 7.56
CA LEU A 459 -3.86 29.63 6.54
C LEU A 459 -3.35 28.19 6.70
N ALA A 460 -4.26 27.25 6.63
CA ALA A 460 -3.96 25.82 6.62
C ALA A 460 -4.73 25.08 5.53
N ASP A 461 -4.17 23.99 5.04
CA ASP A 461 -4.74 23.10 4.05
C ASP A 461 -4.56 21.65 4.55
N LEU A 462 -5.66 20.97 4.88
CA LEU A 462 -5.69 19.60 5.40
C LEU A 462 -6.09 18.62 4.30
N ILE A 463 -5.15 17.78 3.93
CA ILE A 463 -5.32 16.71 2.95
C ILE A 463 -5.82 15.46 3.66
N LEU A 464 -7.04 15.02 3.40
CA LEU A 464 -7.59 13.78 3.96
C LEU A 464 -7.75 12.66 2.92
N GLY A 465 -7.68 12.95 1.62
CA GLY A 465 -7.75 11.94 0.57
C GLY A 465 -8.90 10.95 0.76
N LYS A 466 -8.58 9.67 0.90
CA LYS A 466 -9.51 8.60 1.27
C LYS A 466 -9.39 8.19 2.77
N GLN A 467 -9.03 9.12 3.65
CA GLN A 467 -8.95 8.85 5.09
C GLN A 467 -10.33 8.52 5.63
N LYS A 468 -10.47 7.34 6.26
CA LYS A 468 -11.73 6.81 6.79
C LYS A 468 -11.43 5.81 7.90
N GLU A 469 -12.19 5.85 8.98
CA GLU A 469 -12.15 4.82 10.01
C GLU A 469 -12.31 3.43 9.37
N THR A 470 -11.33 2.57 9.59
CA THR A 470 -11.25 1.28 8.92
C THR A 470 -11.06 0.17 9.95
N GLN A 471 -11.96 -0.81 9.92
CA GLN A 471 -11.81 -2.03 10.70
C GLN A 471 -10.64 -2.85 10.15
N ILE A 472 -9.79 -3.35 11.05
CA ILE A 472 -8.66 -4.19 10.70
C ILE A 472 -9.07 -5.65 10.87
N GLY A 473 -8.96 -6.43 9.79
CA GLY A 473 -9.30 -7.84 9.76
C GLY A 473 -10.69 -8.12 10.32
N ARG A 474 -10.78 -8.93 11.37
CA ARG A 474 -12.03 -9.32 12.04
C ARG A 474 -12.50 -8.33 13.12
N GLY A 475 -11.77 -7.22 13.35
CA GLY A 475 -12.08 -6.25 14.42
C GLY A 475 -11.58 -6.66 15.80
N GLU A 476 -10.58 -7.51 15.88
CA GLU A 476 -9.94 -7.94 17.15
C GLU A 476 -9.01 -6.85 17.72
N VAL A 477 -8.72 -5.82 16.94
CA VAL A 477 -7.93 -4.64 17.32
C VAL A 477 -8.71 -3.37 17.04
N PRO A 478 -8.36 -2.22 17.66
CA PRO A 478 -9.01 -0.94 17.39
C PRO A 478 -8.97 -0.56 15.92
N ASN A 479 -10.04 0.07 15.44
CA ASN A 479 -10.10 0.64 14.11
C ASN A 479 -8.99 1.67 13.91
N ARG A 480 -8.53 1.84 12.67
CA ARG A 480 -7.46 2.77 12.27
C ARG A 480 -7.98 3.80 11.28
N PHE A 481 -7.16 4.81 11.00
CA PHE A 481 -7.35 5.77 9.91
C PHE A 481 -8.58 6.69 10.02
N LEU A 482 -9.03 7.04 11.22
CA LEU A 482 -10.08 8.04 11.41
C LEU A 482 -9.72 9.33 10.66
N ALA A 483 -10.70 9.94 9.97
CA ALA A 483 -10.49 11.21 9.29
C ALA A 483 -10.18 12.36 10.26
N PHE A 484 -10.87 12.37 11.39
CA PHE A 484 -10.70 13.38 12.45
C PHE A 484 -10.54 12.72 13.81
N THR A 485 -9.31 12.48 14.21
CA THR A 485 -9.00 12.00 15.57
C THR A 485 -9.28 13.10 16.60
N ALA A 486 -9.51 12.74 17.85
CA ALA A 486 -9.75 13.73 18.90
C ALA A 486 -8.58 14.74 19.07
N PRO A 487 -7.28 14.35 19.00
CA PRO A 487 -6.19 15.32 18.98
C PRO A 487 -6.22 16.28 17.79
N LEU A 488 -6.54 15.78 16.58
CA LEU A 488 -6.65 16.61 15.38
C LEU A 488 -7.82 17.60 15.47
N GLN A 489 -9.00 17.14 15.93
CA GLN A 489 -10.16 17.99 16.16
C GLN A 489 -9.81 19.13 17.14
N LYS A 490 -9.12 18.80 18.23
CA LYS A 490 -8.67 19.79 19.21
C LYS A 490 -7.69 20.79 18.58
N ALA A 491 -6.71 20.34 17.82
CA ALA A 491 -5.73 21.21 17.16
C ALA A 491 -6.40 22.18 16.18
N ILE A 492 -7.37 21.71 15.39
CA ILE A 492 -8.15 22.54 14.46
C ILE A 492 -9.03 23.53 15.21
N ALA A 493 -9.71 23.11 16.27
CA ALA A 493 -10.55 23.99 17.08
C ALA A 493 -9.73 25.11 17.74
N ASP A 494 -8.58 24.78 18.35
CA ASP A 494 -7.65 25.76 18.92
C ASP A 494 -7.08 26.71 17.87
N TYR A 495 -6.79 26.22 16.67
CA TYR A 495 -6.30 26.99 15.54
C TYR A 495 -7.33 28.00 15.03
N THR A 496 -8.55 27.53 14.77
CA THR A 496 -9.64 28.37 14.25
C THR A 496 -10.10 29.39 15.29
N ALA A 497 -10.16 29.03 16.58
CA ALA A 497 -10.42 29.97 17.66
C ALA A 497 -9.38 31.11 17.76
N ASN A 498 -8.15 30.86 17.25
CA ASN A 498 -7.09 31.88 17.12
C ASN A 498 -7.14 32.65 15.79
N GLY A 499 -8.22 32.51 15.01
CA GLY A 499 -8.45 33.23 13.75
C GLY A 499 -7.82 32.58 12.52
N GLY A 500 -7.38 31.33 12.59
CA GLY A 500 -6.83 30.59 11.45
C GLY A 500 -7.92 30.06 10.53
N SER A 501 -7.76 30.27 9.21
CA SER A 501 -8.68 29.75 8.16
C SER A 501 -8.15 28.45 7.57
N ILE A 502 -9.05 27.51 7.24
CA ILE A 502 -8.67 26.16 6.82
C ILE A 502 -9.44 25.63 5.60
N LEU A 503 -8.70 25.08 4.64
CA LEU A 503 -9.21 24.17 3.61
C LEU A 503 -9.12 22.73 4.13
N VAL A 504 -10.17 21.94 3.94
CA VAL A 504 -10.20 20.49 4.19
C VAL A 504 -10.73 19.79 2.96
N SER A 505 -10.04 18.78 2.45
CA SER A 505 -10.49 18.01 1.30
C SER A 505 -10.32 16.50 1.50
N GLY A 506 -11.35 15.72 1.15
CA GLY A 506 -11.33 14.27 1.26
C GLY A 506 -12.67 13.61 0.94
N SER A 507 -12.63 12.33 0.55
CA SER A 507 -13.82 11.56 0.17
C SER A 507 -14.79 11.32 1.33
N TYR A 508 -14.28 11.14 2.54
CA TYR A 508 -15.05 10.66 3.70
C TYR A 508 -15.06 11.67 4.84
N VAL A 509 -14.96 12.97 4.53
CA VAL A 509 -14.94 14.05 5.55
C VAL A 509 -16.21 14.09 6.41
N ALA A 510 -17.32 13.56 5.88
CA ALA A 510 -18.59 13.51 6.58
C ALA A 510 -19.04 12.07 6.86
N THR A 511 -18.95 11.16 5.91
CA THR A 511 -19.28 9.74 6.09
C THR A 511 -18.57 9.17 7.33
N ASP A 512 -17.30 9.48 7.54
CA ASP A 512 -16.52 9.00 8.70
C ASP A 512 -17.03 9.52 10.06
N ILE A 513 -17.83 10.57 10.08
CA ILE A 513 -18.42 11.13 11.29
C ILE A 513 -19.87 10.64 11.49
N TRP A 514 -20.67 10.57 10.43
CA TRP A 514 -22.12 10.35 10.51
C TRP A 514 -22.58 8.93 10.19
N ASP A 515 -21.90 8.27 9.22
CA ASP A 515 -22.35 6.96 8.69
C ASP A 515 -21.53 5.81 9.30
N LYS A 516 -21.65 5.65 10.61
CA LYS A 516 -21.04 4.55 11.36
C LYS A 516 -21.95 4.02 12.46
N THR A 517 -21.68 2.81 12.93
CA THR A 517 -22.53 2.10 13.91
C THR A 517 -22.76 2.91 15.20
N ASN A 518 -21.75 3.61 15.68
CA ASN A 518 -21.83 4.44 16.88
C ASN A 518 -21.26 5.83 16.56
N PRO A 519 -22.05 6.72 15.92
CA PRO A 519 -21.58 8.07 15.62
C PRO A 519 -21.27 8.85 16.91
N ASP A 520 -20.19 9.58 16.92
CA ASP A 520 -19.79 10.44 18.03
C ASP A 520 -20.40 11.84 17.87
N GLU A 521 -21.25 12.25 18.81
CA GLU A 521 -21.90 13.57 18.77
C GLU A 521 -20.89 14.72 18.91
N ALA A 522 -19.78 14.55 19.63
CA ALA A 522 -18.76 15.58 19.75
C ALA A 522 -18.09 15.84 18.39
N SER A 523 -17.82 14.80 17.60
CA SER A 523 -17.31 14.93 16.23
C SER A 523 -18.31 15.60 15.29
N LYS A 524 -19.61 15.32 15.42
CA LYS A 524 -20.64 16.02 14.66
C LYS A 524 -20.72 17.51 15.00
N GLU A 525 -20.66 17.84 16.28
CA GLU A 525 -20.62 19.24 16.74
C GLU A 525 -19.35 19.96 16.28
N PHE A 526 -18.18 19.32 16.32
CA PHE A 526 -16.95 19.85 15.75
C PHE A 526 -17.14 20.18 14.24
N ALA A 527 -17.67 19.26 13.45
CA ALA A 527 -17.89 19.50 12.02
C ALA A 527 -18.87 20.66 11.77
N LYS A 528 -19.96 20.74 12.53
CA LYS A 528 -20.98 21.80 12.39
C LYS A 528 -20.48 23.15 12.89
N GLN A 529 -19.92 23.21 14.08
CA GLN A 529 -19.60 24.48 14.77
C GLN A 529 -18.24 25.03 14.36
N THR A 530 -17.25 24.15 14.14
CA THR A 530 -15.89 24.57 13.80
C THR A 530 -15.69 24.65 12.29
N LEU A 531 -16.09 23.62 11.55
CA LEU A 531 -15.87 23.54 10.09
C LEU A 531 -17.06 24.04 9.25
N GLY A 532 -18.25 24.16 9.85
CA GLY A 532 -19.42 24.79 9.24
C GLY A 532 -20.19 23.91 8.24
N TYR A 533 -20.02 22.61 8.26
CA TYR A 533 -20.71 21.69 7.36
C TYR A 533 -21.42 20.55 8.10
N GLN A 534 -22.29 19.86 7.38
CA GLN A 534 -22.92 18.63 7.83
C GLN A 534 -23.12 17.66 6.66
N TRP A 535 -23.26 16.37 6.99
CA TRP A 535 -23.41 15.29 6.03
C TRP A 535 -24.79 15.29 5.37
N ARG A 536 -24.84 14.98 4.11
CA ARG A 536 -26.07 14.71 3.34
C ARG A 536 -26.18 13.24 2.94
N VAL A 537 -25.13 12.69 2.31
CA VAL A 537 -25.08 11.33 1.79
C VAL A 537 -23.64 10.95 1.49
N GLY A 538 -23.27 9.71 1.75
CA GLY A 538 -22.05 9.11 1.21
C GLY A 538 -22.26 8.63 -0.24
N GLN A 539 -21.17 8.39 -0.97
CA GLN A 539 -21.20 7.98 -2.39
C GLN A 539 -22.12 8.87 -3.23
N ALA A 540 -21.90 10.18 -3.13
CA ALA A 540 -22.81 11.18 -3.71
C ALA A 540 -22.81 11.18 -5.24
N THR A 541 -21.78 10.69 -5.90
CA THR A 541 -21.66 10.58 -7.37
C THR A 541 -20.65 9.50 -7.73
N ILE A 542 -20.74 8.98 -8.95
CA ILE A 542 -19.76 8.07 -9.56
C ILE A 542 -19.07 8.68 -10.79
N GLU A 543 -19.53 9.83 -11.29
CA GLU A 543 -19.02 10.44 -12.53
C GLU A 543 -17.72 11.22 -12.35
N GLY A 544 -17.37 11.67 -11.14
CA GLY A 544 -16.15 12.45 -10.90
C GLY A 544 -16.15 13.86 -11.48
N LYS A 545 -17.30 14.51 -11.55
CA LYS A 545 -17.46 15.88 -12.04
C LYS A 545 -18.11 16.75 -10.99
N ALA A 546 -17.57 17.95 -10.80
CA ALA A 546 -18.19 18.97 -9.95
C ALA A 546 -18.03 20.36 -10.57
N HIS A 547 -18.94 21.26 -10.23
CA HIS A 547 -18.91 22.64 -10.70
C HIS A 547 -19.25 23.62 -9.57
N THR A 548 -18.70 24.81 -9.62
CA THR A 548 -19.06 25.91 -8.71
C THR A 548 -20.49 26.37 -8.96
N VAL A 549 -21.13 26.86 -7.90
CA VAL A 549 -22.46 27.50 -8.00
C VAL A 549 -22.41 28.91 -7.43
N PRO A 550 -23.33 29.80 -7.83
CA PRO A 550 -23.38 31.14 -7.26
C PRO A 550 -23.41 31.14 -5.74
N THR A 551 -22.54 31.93 -5.14
CA THR A 551 -22.45 32.14 -3.69
C THR A 551 -22.72 33.62 -3.38
N TYR A 552 -22.95 33.93 -2.12
CA TYR A 552 -22.97 35.33 -1.68
C TYR A 552 -21.57 35.86 -1.32
N PHE A 553 -20.53 35.05 -1.54
CA PHE A 553 -19.14 35.45 -1.42
C PHE A 553 -18.58 35.76 -2.82
N ASP A 554 -18.18 37.01 -3.10
CA ASP A 554 -17.71 37.46 -4.41
C ASP A 554 -16.37 36.87 -4.87
N SER A 555 -15.72 36.03 -4.06
CA SER A 555 -14.42 35.43 -4.38
C SER A 555 -14.51 34.26 -5.35
N PHE A 556 -15.71 33.74 -5.61
CA PHE A 556 -15.91 32.53 -6.40
C PHE A 556 -16.54 32.82 -7.75
N GLY A 557 -15.89 32.41 -8.83
CA GLY A 557 -16.36 32.42 -10.22
C GLY A 557 -16.68 31.02 -10.73
N ASP A 558 -17.16 30.98 -11.98
CA ASP A 558 -17.52 29.71 -12.62
C ASP A 558 -16.29 28.82 -12.85
N LEU A 559 -16.38 27.57 -12.39
CA LEU A 559 -15.35 26.57 -12.56
C LEU A 559 -15.97 25.18 -12.65
N ASN A 560 -15.47 24.36 -13.58
CA ASN A 560 -15.78 22.95 -13.68
C ASN A 560 -14.51 22.15 -13.41
N VAL A 561 -14.64 21.05 -12.64
CA VAL A 561 -13.53 20.15 -12.33
C VAL A 561 -13.90 18.71 -12.63
N GLU A 562 -12.91 17.92 -13.04
CA GLU A 562 -13.01 16.48 -13.14
C GLU A 562 -11.94 15.83 -12.26
N TYR A 563 -12.29 14.71 -11.60
CA TYR A 563 -11.37 13.96 -10.76
C TYR A 563 -11.44 12.45 -11.04
N TYR A 564 -10.47 11.67 -10.54
CA TYR A 564 -10.36 10.24 -10.81
C TYR A 564 -11.36 9.45 -9.98
N THR A 565 -12.25 8.64 -10.60
CA THR A 565 -13.24 7.79 -9.93
C THR A 565 -13.04 6.30 -10.18
N THR A 566 -12.16 5.93 -11.09
CA THR A 566 -11.88 4.53 -11.46
C THR A 566 -10.44 4.17 -11.20
N LEU A 567 -10.18 2.90 -10.92
CA LEU A 567 -8.83 2.36 -10.73
C LEU A 567 -7.95 2.67 -11.96
N ASN A 568 -6.75 3.16 -11.71
CA ASN A 568 -5.77 3.53 -12.73
C ASN A 568 -4.35 3.55 -12.13
N ASP A 569 -3.35 3.71 -12.98
CA ASP A 569 -1.93 3.72 -12.62
C ASP A 569 -1.38 5.08 -12.15
N LYS A 570 -2.17 6.14 -12.22
CA LYS A 570 -1.73 7.53 -11.97
C LYS A 570 -2.12 8.04 -10.60
N PHE A 571 -3.37 7.78 -10.20
CA PHE A 571 -3.96 8.31 -8.98
C PHE A 571 -4.95 7.33 -8.37
N TYR A 572 -5.08 7.34 -7.06
CA TYR A 572 -6.11 6.55 -6.39
C TYR A 572 -7.53 6.96 -6.85
N ALA A 573 -8.43 5.99 -6.88
CA ALA A 573 -9.83 6.22 -7.28
C ALA A 573 -10.65 6.83 -6.14
N VAL A 574 -11.54 7.75 -6.48
CA VAL A 574 -12.52 8.40 -5.59
C VAL A 574 -13.91 7.86 -5.93
N GLU A 575 -14.20 6.65 -5.52
CA GLU A 575 -15.43 5.94 -5.83
C GLU A 575 -16.62 6.36 -4.97
N SER A 576 -16.37 6.94 -3.80
CA SER A 576 -17.41 7.28 -2.82
C SER A 576 -17.18 8.67 -2.20
N PRO A 577 -17.29 9.75 -2.98
CA PRO A 577 -17.18 11.11 -2.45
C PRO A 577 -18.43 11.49 -1.62
N ASP A 578 -18.24 12.37 -0.63
CA ASP A 578 -19.29 12.83 0.26
C ASP A 578 -20.15 13.95 -0.36
N GLY A 579 -21.45 13.86 -0.15
CA GLY A 579 -22.37 14.98 -0.27
C GLY A 579 -22.48 15.74 1.05
N ILE A 580 -22.17 17.03 1.06
CA ILE A 580 -22.17 17.87 2.26
C ILE A 580 -22.92 19.19 2.01
N TYR A 581 -23.51 19.76 3.05
CA TYR A 581 -24.20 21.05 2.96
C TYR A 581 -23.88 21.94 4.18
N PRO A 582 -24.08 23.27 4.09
CA PRO A 582 -23.75 24.16 5.18
C PRO A 582 -24.56 23.83 6.44
N ALA A 583 -23.89 23.79 7.59
CA ALA A 583 -24.53 23.57 8.88
C ALA A 583 -25.42 24.74 9.30
N ASP A 584 -24.98 25.96 8.99
CA ASP A 584 -25.70 27.22 9.21
C ASP A 584 -25.70 28.04 7.91
N LYS A 585 -26.87 28.20 7.28
CA LYS A 585 -27.04 28.96 6.04
C LYS A 585 -26.83 30.47 6.16
N THR A 586 -26.79 30.99 7.38
CA THR A 586 -26.49 32.40 7.62
C THR A 586 -25.00 32.70 7.63
N LYS A 587 -24.18 31.68 7.85
CA LYS A 587 -22.72 31.74 7.91
C LYS A 587 -22.03 31.11 6.70
N GLY A 588 -22.66 30.14 6.05
CA GLY A 588 -22.05 29.38 4.97
C GLY A 588 -23.01 29.06 3.83
N CYS A 589 -22.45 28.69 2.68
CA CYS A 589 -23.20 28.28 1.52
C CYS A 589 -22.49 27.12 0.77
N THR A 590 -23.25 26.48 -0.11
CA THR A 590 -22.69 25.51 -1.05
C THR A 590 -21.78 26.23 -2.03
N LEU A 591 -20.53 25.78 -2.14
CA LEU A 591 -19.57 26.25 -3.13
C LEU A 591 -19.66 25.47 -4.43
N MET A 592 -19.74 24.14 -4.35
CA MET A 592 -19.76 23.26 -5.51
C MET A 592 -20.86 22.23 -5.43
N ARG A 593 -21.29 21.74 -6.59
CA ARG A 593 -22.22 20.62 -6.73
C ARG A 593 -21.67 19.58 -7.69
N TYR A 594 -22.03 18.31 -7.48
CA TYR A 594 -21.74 17.24 -8.41
C TYR A 594 -22.57 17.38 -9.70
N GLY A 595 -21.93 17.13 -10.83
CA GLY A 595 -22.54 17.32 -12.16
C GLY A 595 -23.71 16.38 -12.44
N GLU A 596 -23.62 15.15 -11.95
CA GLU A 596 -24.60 14.07 -12.18
C GLU A 596 -25.98 14.39 -11.59
N ASN A 597 -26.05 14.96 -10.39
CA ASN A 597 -27.30 14.96 -9.60
C ASN A 597 -27.51 16.24 -8.77
N ASN A 598 -26.65 17.24 -8.90
CA ASN A 598 -26.68 18.48 -8.16
C ASN A 598 -26.57 18.35 -6.62
N ILE A 599 -26.11 17.22 -6.10
CA ILE A 599 -25.80 17.08 -4.68
C ILE A 599 -24.66 18.04 -4.31
N PRO A 600 -24.74 18.79 -3.20
CA PRO A 600 -23.66 19.68 -2.78
C PRO A 600 -22.37 18.91 -2.51
N ALA A 601 -21.27 19.35 -3.13
CA ALA A 601 -19.95 18.71 -3.12
C ALA A 601 -18.93 19.46 -2.24
N ALA A 602 -19.12 20.76 -2.03
CA ALA A 602 -18.25 21.58 -1.21
C ALA A 602 -19.03 22.71 -0.52
N VAL A 603 -18.56 23.11 0.65
CA VAL A 603 -19.14 24.14 1.50
C VAL A 603 -18.06 25.16 1.86
N VAL A 604 -18.42 26.44 1.86
CA VAL A 604 -17.64 27.54 2.42
C VAL A 604 -18.43 28.22 3.54
N ALA A 605 -17.74 28.62 4.59
CA ALA A 605 -18.37 29.32 5.71
C ALA A 605 -17.45 30.42 6.27
N ASP A 606 -18.06 31.55 6.66
CA ASP A 606 -17.46 32.64 7.44
C ASP A 606 -18.01 32.55 8.88
N GLN A 607 -17.15 32.17 9.79
CA GLN A 607 -17.50 31.97 11.19
C GLN A 607 -17.35 33.24 12.04
N GLY A 608 -17.11 34.39 11.40
CA GLY A 608 -17.00 35.71 12.04
C GLY A 608 -15.59 36.07 12.57
N GLY A 609 -14.68 35.14 12.58
CA GLY A 609 -13.28 35.36 13.02
C GLY A 609 -12.30 34.55 12.18
N TYR A 610 -12.79 33.57 11.45
CA TYR A 610 -12.05 32.70 10.53
C TYR A 610 -12.98 32.15 9.45
N ARG A 611 -12.41 31.57 8.42
CA ARG A 611 -13.15 30.99 7.30
C ARG A 611 -12.76 29.54 7.05
N THR A 612 -13.72 28.78 6.56
CA THR A 612 -13.52 27.38 6.23
C THR A 612 -13.98 27.08 4.80
N CYS A 613 -13.26 26.17 4.14
CA CYS A 613 -13.71 25.52 2.91
C CYS A 613 -13.58 24.01 3.13
N VAL A 614 -14.68 23.27 2.97
CA VAL A 614 -14.68 21.82 3.09
C VAL A 614 -15.17 21.20 1.78
N MET A 615 -14.39 20.28 1.23
CA MET A 615 -14.69 19.56 0.00
C MET A 615 -14.97 18.09 0.32
N GLY A 616 -16.07 17.56 -0.17
CA GLY A 616 -16.46 16.14 -0.05
C GLY A 616 -15.74 15.23 -1.04
N PHE A 617 -14.72 15.73 -1.74
CA PHE A 617 -13.81 14.97 -2.59
C PHE A 617 -12.39 15.54 -2.47
N PRO A 618 -11.34 14.71 -2.69
CA PRO A 618 -9.96 15.15 -2.54
C PRO A 618 -9.53 16.13 -3.63
N PHE A 619 -8.92 17.23 -3.23
CA PHE A 619 -8.45 18.29 -4.14
C PHE A 619 -7.35 17.78 -5.08
N GLU A 620 -6.41 16.99 -4.58
CA GLU A 620 -5.28 16.47 -5.34
C GLU A 620 -5.68 15.54 -6.49
N THR A 621 -6.88 14.95 -6.44
CA THR A 621 -7.39 14.07 -7.49
C THR A 621 -8.01 14.80 -8.68
N ILE A 622 -8.18 16.11 -8.60
CA ILE A 622 -8.60 16.94 -9.75
C ILE A 622 -7.57 16.77 -10.87
N LYS A 623 -8.03 16.34 -12.05
CA LYS A 623 -7.15 15.92 -13.16
C LYS A 623 -6.32 17.07 -13.71
N ASP A 624 -6.95 18.23 -13.93
CA ASP A 624 -6.34 19.38 -14.59
C ASP A 624 -5.68 20.34 -13.60
N ALA A 625 -4.39 20.64 -13.83
CA ALA A 625 -3.61 21.53 -12.98
C ALA A 625 -4.12 22.97 -13.00
N ALA A 626 -4.61 23.48 -14.15
CA ALA A 626 -5.17 24.81 -14.26
C ALA A 626 -6.45 24.95 -13.43
N SER A 627 -7.28 23.90 -13.39
CA SER A 627 -8.47 23.84 -12.55
C SER A 627 -8.10 23.82 -11.05
N ARG A 628 -7.07 23.06 -10.65
CA ARG A 628 -6.55 23.09 -9.25
C ARG A 628 -6.09 24.49 -8.87
N ARG A 629 -5.30 25.14 -9.74
CA ARG A 629 -4.84 26.51 -9.53
C ARG A 629 -5.99 27.50 -9.38
N ALA A 630 -6.97 27.45 -10.30
CA ALA A 630 -8.11 28.37 -10.28
C ALA A 630 -8.93 28.21 -8.99
N LEU A 631 -9.23 26.96 -8.59
CA LEU A 631 -9.98 26.68 -7.36
C LEU A 631 -9.21 27.13 -6.11
N MET A 632 -7.91 26.80 -6.02
CA MET A 632 -7.07 27.22 -4.90
C MET A 632 -6.98 28.76 -4.81
N GLY A 633 -6.84 29.44 -5.95
CA GLY A 633 -6.81 30.90 -6.00
C GLY A 633 -8.08 31.53 -5.44
N GLN A 634 -9.25 31.03 -5.83
CA GLN A 634 -10.55 31.49 -5.32
C GLN A 634 -10.71 31.23 -3.82
N ILE A 635 -10.28 30.06 -3.33
CA ILE A 635 -10.32 29.71 -1.90
C ILE A 635 -9.40 30.65 -1.09
N MET A 636 -8.17 30.87 -1.58
CA MET A 636 -7.22 31.76 -0.89
C MET A 636 -7.68 33.23 -0.90
N GLU A 637 -8.35 33.69 -1.97
CA GLU A 637 -8.99 35.00 -2.01
C GLU A 637 -10.11 35.09 -0.97
N PHE A 638 -10.98 34.08 -0.90
CA PHE A 638 -12.03 34.00 0.10
C PHE A 638 -11.47 34.09 1.54
N PHE A 639 -10.40 33.36 1.84
CA PHE A 639 -9.80 33.38 3.18
C PHE A 639 -9.20 34.74 3.57
N ASN A 640 -8.71 35.52 2.62
CA ASN A 640 -8.05 36.81 2.88
C ASN A 640 -8.96 38.04 2.70
N LYS A 641 -10.18 37.87 2.22
CA LYS A 641 -11.12 39.00 2.06
C LYS A 641 -11.50 39.55 3.43
N LYS A 642 -11.33 40.86 3.61
CA LYS A 642 -11.68 41.56 4.85
C LYS A 642 -13.19 41.70 5.03
#